data_26234bd6d2f87e5f910936d255f26d92
#
_entry.id   26234bd6d2f87e5f910936d255f26d92
#
_cell.length_a   1.000
_cell.length_b   1.000
_cell.length_c   1.000
_cell.angle_alpha   90.00
_cell.angle_beta   90.00
_cell.angle_gamma   90.00
#
_symmetry.space_group_name_H-M   'P 1'
#
loop_
_entity.id
_entity.type
_entity.pdbx_description
1 polymer ?
#
loop_
_entity_poly.entity_id
_entity_poly.type
_entity_poly.pdbx_seq_one_letter_code
_entity_poly.pdbx_strand_id
1 'polypeptide(L)'
;MSEKKEYIRIRGAREHNLKNINIDIPRNEFVVLTGLSGSGKSSLAFDTIYAEGQRRYMESLSSYARQFLGQMEKPDVDDIQGLSPAISIDQKSTNRNPRSTVGTVTEIYDYLRLLYARVGIPHCPKCGKVISKQTVDQIVDILMKLPERTKIQLLAPIVRGRKGEHVKILKDAKKSGYVRVRIDGNLYDLAEEIKLEKNKKHNIEIIVDRLMIKEGIENRLTDSIETVMKLTGGLLLVDVVGGEPMNFSQSFSCPDCGISIDEIEPRSFSFNNPFGACPVCHGLGFKMEFDVDLMIPDKKMSIADGAITVLGWQSCTDPKSYTRAVLDALSREYNFDLSTPFCDLSPEVQDIIIHGTNGHEVKVYYKGKRGEGVYDVAFEGLIRNVQRRYRENHSERQRAEYENFMTVTPCDSCHGQRLKPESLAVTVGQYNISELTCLSVKRLISYFNEIELTERQQLIGKQVLREIRGRIGFLNDVGLDYLSLSQPTGTLSGGEAQRIRLATQIGSGLVGVAYILDEPSIGLHQRDNDKLISALKRLRDLGNSLIVVEHDEDTMREADCIVDIGPMAGENGGEVVAVGTAEELMANPDSITGAYLSGKMKIPVPEVRRKPQGYLTVKGASENNLKNISVKFPIGVFTCVTGVSGSGKSSLVNEILYKKLACVLNRARIKPGKHKDIEGTEQLDKIINIDQSPIGRTPRSNPATYTGVFDHIRELFAMTKDAKARGYDKGRFSFNKKGGRCEACAGDGILKIEMQFLPDVYVPCEVCHGKRYNRETLEVKYKGKNIFEVLDMNVDEACEFFESVPSIRRKIETLRDVGLSYIKLGQPSTTLSGGEAQRVKLATELSRQSTGKTIYVLDEPTTGLHFADVHKLVDILQRLTEGGNTVVVIEHNLEVIKTADYIIDMGPEGGEGGGTMVTCGTPEEVAVVEESYTGKYLKKYLNPDLPQAR
;
A
#
# COMPACT_ATOMS: atom_id res chain seq x y z
N MET A 1 -43.59 -4.35 26.04
CA MET A 1 -43.97 -3.53 24.88
C MET A 1 -43.04 -3.99 23.76
N SER A 2 -43.56 -4.63 22.72
CA SER A 2 -42.75 -4.96 21.57
C SER A 2 -42.26 -3.63 20.94
N GLU A 3 -41.00 -3.36 20.97
CA GLU A 3 -40.43 -2.23 20.22
C GLU A 3 -40.90 -2.37 18.78
N LYS A 4 -41.53 -1.31 18.25
CA LYS A 4 -41.93 -1.27 16.85
C LYS A 4 -40.67 -1.27 16.02
N LYS A 5 -40.34 -2.36 15.34
CA LYS A 5 -39.22 -2.41 14.39
C LYS A 5 -39.38 -1.29 13.37
N GLU A 6 -38.35 -0.47 13.24
CA GLU A 6 -38.26 0.55 12.18
C GLU A 6 -37.61 -0.08 10.96
N TYR A 7 -38.01 0.33 9.76
CA TYR A 7 -37.52 -0.25 8.50
C TYR A 7 -37.03 0.85 7.56
N ILE A 8 -35.99 0.55 6.80
CA ILE A 8 -35.63 1.23 5.57
C ILE A 8 -36.49 0.60 4.49
N ARG A 9 -37.47 1.37 3.97
CA ARG A 9 -38.41 0.88 2.96
C ARG A 9 -38.00 1.35 1.58
N ILE A 10 -37.62 0.42 0.71
CA ILE A 10 -37.20 0.67 -0.66
C ILE A 10 -38.34 0.25 -1.58
N ARG A 11 -38.69 1.12 -2.52
CA ARG A 11 -39.74 0.86 -3.51
C ARG A 11 -39.23 1.20 -4.90
N GLY A 12 -39.37 0.26 -5.81
CA GLY A 12 -39.06 0.45 -7.21
C GLY A 12 -37.59 0.63 -7.53
N ALA A 13 -36.66 -0.09 -6.89
CA ALA A 13 -35.24 -0.02 -7.22
C ALA A 13 -34.94 -0.74 -8.55
N ARG A 14 -34.36 0.01 -9.54
CA ARG A 14 -34.09 -0.45 -10.90
C ARG A 14 -32.65 -0.17 -11.36
N GLU A 15 -31.76 0.15 -10.44
CA GLU A 15 -30.37 0.47 -10.77
C GLU A 15 -29.69 -0.76 -11.38
N HIS A 16 -28.98 -0.56 -12.49
CA HIS A 16 -28.28 -1.61 -13.25
C HIS A 16 -29.18 -2.80 -13.63
N ASN A 17 -28.99 -3.97 -12.98
CA ASN A 17 -29.75 -5.19 -13.25
C ASN A 17 -30.91 -5.44 -12.29
N LEU A 18 -31.19 -4.53 -11.36
CA LEU A 18 -32.29 -4.67 -10.40
C LEU A 18 -33.65 -4.61 -11.10
N LYS A 19 -34.53 -5.57 -10.79
CA LYS A 19 -35.85 -5.74 -11.41
C LYS A 19 -36.98 -5.17 -10.57
N ASN A 20 -37.01 -3.83 -10.41
CA ASN A 20 -38.08 -3.12 -9.70
C ASN A 20 -38.25 -3.63 -8.25
N ILE A 21 -37.17 -3.75 -7.51
CA ILE A 21 -37.14 -4.34 -6.17
C ILE A 21 -37.96 -3.51 -5.18
N ASN A 22 -38.81 -4.21 -4.41
CA ASN A 22 -39.51 -3.66 -3.24
C ASN A 22 -39.10 -4.48 -2.01
N ILE A 23 -38.45 -3.82 -1.04
CA ILE A 23 -37.93 -4.49 0.15
C ILE A 23 -37.99 -3.57 1.38
N ASP A 24 -38.21 -4.20 2.53
CA ASP A 24 -38.17 -3.57 3.84
C ASP A 24 -36.98 -4.14 4.63
N ILE A 25 -35.91 -3.33 4.83
CA ILE A 25 -34.68 -3.69 5.53
C ILE A 25 -34.80 -3.17 6.96
N PRO A 26 -34.63 -4.02 8.01
CA PRO A 26 -34.76 -3.58 9.39
C PRO A 26 -33.63 -2.59 9.77
N ARG A 27 -33.95 -1.57 10.56
CA ARG A 27 -33.00 -0.60 11.10
C ARG A 27 -32.39 -1.10 12.40
N ASN A 28 -31.18 -0.59 12.69
CA ASN A 28 -30.44 -0.91 13.92
C ASN A 28 -30.19 -2.42 14.09
N GLU A 29 -30.15 -3.12 12.99
CA GLU A 29 -29.84 -4.54 12.90
C GLU A 29 -28.62 -4.77 11.99
N PHE A 30 -28.00 -5.93 12.10
CA PHE A 30 -26.95 -6.40 11.24
C PHE A 30 -27.55 -7.19 10.07
N VAL A 31 -27.62 -6.56 8.91
CA VAL A 31 -28.24 -7.11 7.70
C VAL A 31 -27.17 -7.51 6.71
N VAL A 32 -27.22 -8.75 6.22
CA VAL A 32 -26.31 -9.26 5.18
C VAL A 32 -27.05 -9.34 3.85
N LEU A 33 -26.47 -8.74 2.80
CA LEU A 33 -26.89 -8.92 1.41
C LEU A 33 -26.03 -9.99 0.77
N THR A 34 -26.60 -11.08 0.32
CA THR A 34 -25.93 -12.23 -0.29
C THR A 34 -26.51 -12.60 -1.65
N GLY A 35 -25.93 -13.58 -2.32
CA GLY A 35 -26.33 -14.08 -3.66
C GLY A 35 -25.15 -14.25 -4.60
N LEU A 36 -25.36 -14.75 -5.79
CA LEU A 36 -24.33 -15.00 -6.80
C LEU A 36 -23.54 -13.75 -7.18
N SER A 37 -22.30 -13.91 -7.65
CA SER A 37 -21.53 -12.78 -8.20
C SER A 37 -22.28 -12.20 -9.42
N GLY A 38 -22.47 -10.84 -9.42
CA GLY A 38 -23.25 -10.15 -10.47
C GLY A 38 -24.77 -10.26 -10.31
N SER A 39 -25.31 -10.73 -9.18
CA SER A 39 -26.75 -10.80 -8.95
C SER A 39 -27.44 -9.46 -8.65
N GLY A 40 -26.68 -8.38 -8.37
CA GLY A 40 -27.24 -7.05 -8.07
C GLY A 40 -27.06 -6.57 -6.63
N LYS A 41 -26.32 -7.31 -5.77
CA LYS A 41 -26.08 -6.95 -4.37
C LYS A 41 -25.47 -5.56 -4.21
N SER A 42 -24.38 -5.30 -4.91
CA SER A 42 -23.67 -4.01 -4.86
C SER A 42 -24.52 -2.89 -5.46
N SER A 43 -25.33 -3.18 -6.49
CA SER A 43 -26.28 -2.22 -7.06
C SER A 43 -27.35 -1.79 -6.05
N LEU A 44 -27.85 -2.73 -5.24
CA LEU A 44 -28.78 -2.38 -4.17
C LEU A 44 -28.08 -1.65 -3.01
N ALA A 45 -26.92 -2.15 -2.54
CA ALA A 45 -26.21 -1.60 -1.38
C ALA A 45 -25.61 -0.22 -1.65
N PHE A 46 -24.81 -0.10 -2.72
CA PHE A 46 -23.99 1.08 -3.00
C PHE A 46 -24.67 2.03 -3.98
N ASP A 47 -25.12 1.53 -5.11
CA ASP A 47 -25.66 2.37 -6.18
C ASP A 47 -27.10 2.85 -5.88
N THR A 48 -27.82 2.18 -4.96
CA THR A 48 -29.17 2.58 -4.53
C THR A 48 -29.20 3.15 -3.12
N ILE A 49 -28.93 2.34 -2.08
CA ILE A 49 -29.11 2.76 -0.68
C ILE A 49 -28.08 3.81 -0.27
N TYR A 50 -26.80 3.55 -0.49
CA TYR A 50 -25.74 4.50 -0.14
C TYR A 50 -25.83 5.77 -0.98
N ALA A 51 -26.00 5.64 -2.30
CA ALA A 51 -26.10 6.79 -3.20
C ALA A 51 -27.24 7.73 -2.80
N GLU A 52 -28.44 7.21 -2.49
CA GLU A 52 -29.56 8.02 -2.04
C GLU A 52 -29.31 8.62 -0.64
N GLY A 53 -28.73 7.87 0.28
CA GLY A 53 -28.37 8.37 1.62
C GLY A 53 -27.38 9.52 1.55
N GLN A 54 -26.37 9.41 0.71
CA GLN A 54 -25.37 10.46 0.52
C GLN A 54 -25.97 11.66 -0.23
N ARG A 55 -26.80 11.42 -1.24
CA ARG A 55 -27.49 12.50 -1.97
C ARG A 55 -28.33 13.36 -1.01
N ARG A 56 -29.13 12.73 -0.14
CA ARG A 56 -29.94 13.46 0.87
C ARG A 56 -29.08 14.20 1.87
N TYR A 57 -27.98 13.62 2.32
CA TYR A 57 -27.03 14.30 3.19
C TYR A 57 -26.44 15.54 2.51
N MET A 58 -26.01 15.40 1.25
CA MET A 58 -25.47 16.50 0.44
C MET A 58 -26.51 17.61 0.23
N GLU A 59 -27.78 17.27 0.00
CA GLU A 59 -28.86 18.24 -0.15
C GLU A 59 -29.12 19.05 1.12
N SER A 60 -28.83 18.48 2.30
CA SER A 60 -28.95 19.17 3.59
C SER A 60 -27.86 20.22 3.81
N LEU A 61 -26.75 20.17 3.05
CA LEU A 61 -25.63 21.09 3.18
C LEU A 61 -25.93 22.46 2.54
N SER A 62 -25.15 23.49 2.92
CA SER A 62 -25.28 24.82 2.34
C SER A 62 -25.02 24.80 0.81
N SER A 63 -25.61 25.77 0.08
CA SER A 63 -25.41 25.91 -1.36
C SER A 63 -23.94 26.06 -1.75
N TYR A 64 -23.14 26.70 -0.90
CA TYR A 64 -21.70 26.83 -1.07
C TYR A 64 -20.99 25.48 -1.01
N ALA A 65 -21.26 24.66 0.00
CA ALA A 65 -20.68 23.32 0.13
C ALA A 65 -21.06 22.40 -1.05
N ARG A 66 -22.31 22.50 -1.54
CA ARG A 66 -22.79 21.74 -2.70
C ARG A 66 -22.05 22.07 -4.00
N GLN A 67 -21.63 23.33 -4.21
CA GLN A 67 -20.83 23.71 -5.38
C GLN A 67 -19.47 23.02 -5.43
N PHE A 68 -18.85 22.75 -4.27
CA PHE A 68 -17.55 22.06 -4.20
C PHE A 68 -17.65 20.53 -4.30
N LEU A 69 -18.74 19.95 -3.81
CA LEU A 69 -18.91 18.51 -3.71
C LEU A 69 -19.59 17.88 -4.93
N GLY A 70 -20.13 18.71 -5.83
CA GLY A 70 -20.83 18.27 -7.04
C GLY A 70 -22.28 17.85 -6.77
N GLN A 71 -23.07 17.75 -7.84
CA GLN A 71 -24.41 17.14 -7.77
C GLN A 71 -24.27 15.63 -7.98
N MET A 72 -24.82 14.85 -7.06
CA MET A 72 -24.97 13.41 -7.25
C MET A 72 -26.25 13.14 -8.05
N GLU A 73 -26.17 12.26 -9.02
CA GLU A 73 -27.34 11.80 -9.74
C GLU A 73 -28.27 11.03 -8.79
N LYS A 74 -29.58 11.18 -8.99
CA LYS A 74 -30.53 10.41 -8.22
C LYS A 74 -30.52 8.98 -8.73
N PRO A 75 -30.37 7.98 -7.85
CA PRO A 75 -30.46 6.57 -8.29
C PRO A 75 -31.86 6.26 -8.85
N ASP A 76 -31.94 5.28 -9.74
CA ASP A 76 -33.19 4.83 -10.33
C ASP A 76 -34.01 4.02 -9.30
N VAL A 77 -34.71 4.76 -8.45
CA VAL A 77 -35.56 4.25 -7.39
C VAL A 77 -36.76 5.18 -7.22
N ASP A 78 -37.94 4.59 -7.00
CA ASP A 78 -39.16 5.40 -6.81
C ASP A 78 -39.12 6.15 -5.49
N ASP A 79 -38.89 5.44 -4.37
CA ASP A 79 -38.82 6.03 -3.03
C ASP A 79 -38.00 5.16 -2.06
N ILE A 80 -37.28 5.82 -1.14
CA ILE A 80 -36.63 5.18 0.01
C ILE A 80 -37.03 5.94 1.28
N GLN A 81 -37.71 5.28 2.20
CA GLN A 81 -38.13 5.84 3.49
C GLN A 81 -37.30 5.27 4.63
N GLY A 82 -37.14 6.04 5.73
CA GLY A 82 -36.45 5.58 6.95
C GLY A 82 -34.92 5.51 6.83
N LEU A 83 -34.33 6.07 5.76
CA LEU A 83 -32.90 6.05 5.54
C LEU A 83 -32.18 7.02 6.50
N SER A 84 -31.19 6.51 7.23
CA SER A 84 -30.24 7.29 8.05
C SER A 84 -29.11 7.86 7.19
N PRO A 85 -28.32 8.83 7.69
CA PRO A 85 -27.06 9.19 7.05
C PRO A 85 -26.24 7.95 6.78
N ALA A 86 -25.75 7.81 5.54
CA ALA A 86 -25.07 6.58 5.10
C ALA A 86 -23.56 6.80 4.97
N ILE A 87 -22.77 5.82 5.45
CA ILE A 87 -21.32 5.77 5.32
C ILE A 87 -20.94 4.49 4.61
N SER A 88 -20.19 4.62 3.52
CA SER A 88 -19.66 3.48 2.76
C SER A 88 -18.24 3.12 3.19
N ILE A 89 -17.99 1.83 3.34
CA ILE A 89 -16.66 1.28 3.58
C ILE A 89 -16.38 0.25 2.47
N ASP A 90 -15.94 0.76 1.33
CA ASP A 90 -15.65 -0.03 0.13
C ASP A 90 -14.19 -0.53 0.08
N GLN A 91 -13.93 -1.48 -0.81
CA GLN A 91 -12.61 -2.07 -1.00
C GLN A 91 -11.72 -1.28 -1.98
N LYS A 92 -12.32 -0.47 -2.88
CA LYS A 92 -11.67 0.03 -4.09
C LYS A 92 -10.63 1.15 -3.91
N SER A 93 -10.54 1.82 -2.77
CA SER A 93 -9.69 2.99 -2.62
C SER A 93 -8.45 2.75 -1.74
N THR A 94 -7.43 2.07 -2.26
CA THR A 94 -6.09 2.17 -1.66
C THR A 94 -5.51 3.55 -2.00
N ASN A 95 -5.32 4.37 -0.98
CA ASN A 95 -4.67 5.67 -1.15
C ASN A 95 -3.19 5.44 -1.52
N ARG A 96 -2.83 5.77 -2.76
CA ARG A 96 -1.46 5.63 -3.29
C ARG A 96 -0.53 6.78 -2.88
N ASN A 97 -0.98 7.67 -2.00
CA ASN A 97 -0.13 8.75 -1.54
C ASN A 97 1.01 8.18 -0.67
N PRO A 98 2.28 8.33 -1.05
CA PRO A 98 3.42 7.76 -0.33
C PRO A 98 3.61 8.36 1.08
N ARG A 99 2.93 9.47 1.38
CA ARG A 99 2.94 10.09 2.71
C ARG A 99 1.87 9.58 3.65
N SER A 100 0.84 8.88 3.12
CA SER A 100 -0.20 8.30 3.96
C SER A 100 0.30 7.03 4.64
N THR A 101 0.08 6.95 5.96
CA THR A 101 0.43 5.79 6.80
C THR A 101 -0.78 5.33 7.60
N VAL A 102 -0.74 4.13 8.16
CA VAL A 102 -1.77 3.63 9.06
C VAL A 102 -2.05 4.65 10.16
N GLY A 103 -1.01 5.19 10.81
CA GLY A 103 -1.15 6.17 11.88
C GLY A 103 -1.82 7.49 11.45
N THR A 104 -1.60 7.95 10.21
CA THR A 104 -2.23 9.18 9.71
C THR A 104 -3.70 8.97 9.30
N VAL A 105 -4.04 7.81 8.72
CA VAL A 105 -5.42 7.50 8.32
C VAL A 105 -6.31 7.25 9.52
N THR A 106 -5.76 6.64 10.59
CA THR A 106 -6.47 6.40 11.84
C THR A 106 -6.48 7.60 12.79
N GLU A 107 -5.86 8.71 12.38
CA GLU A 107 -5.65 9.93 13.19
C GLU A 107 -4.82 9.69 14.47
N ILE A 108 -4.37 8.47 14.74
CA ILE A 108 -3.55 8.16 15.93
C ILE A 108 -2.27 9.00 15.94
N TYR A 109 -1.68 9.24 14.74
CA TYR A 109 -0.48 10.04 14.61
C TYR A 109 -0.68 11.49 15.05
N ASP A 110 -1.87 12.06 14.88
CA ASP A 110 -2.18 13.42 15.32
C ASP A 110 -2.22 13.53 16.83
N TYR A 111 -2.78 12.52 17.50
CA TYR A 111 -2.73 12.44 18.96
C TYR A 111 -1.32 12.17 19.48
N LEU A 112 -0.51 11.37 18.77
CA LEU A 112 0.90 11.16 19.13
C LEU A 112 1.69 12.46 19.02
N ARG A 113 1.52 13.25 17.96
CA ARG A 113 2.17 14.55 17.82
C ARG A 113 1.82 15.48 19.00
N LEU A 114 0.57 15.48 19.42
CA LEU A 114 0.12 16.26 20.58
C LEU A 114 0.76 15.73 21.87
N LEU A 115 0.80 14.43 22.07
CA LEU A 115 1.43 13.81 23.24
C LEU A 115 2.90 14.18 23.33
N TYR A 116 3.68 13.98 22.24
CA TYR A 116 5.11 14.31 22.22
C TYR A 116 5.39 15.80 22.42
N ALA A 117 4.54 16.68 21.90
CA ALA A 117 4.68 18.11 22.09
C ALA A 117 4.39 18.57 23.54
N ARG A 118 3.55 17.85 24.29
CA ARG A 118 3.11 18.26 25.63
C ARG A 118 3.78 17.50 26.77
N VAL A 119 4.12 16.24 26.53
CA VAL A 119 4.62 15.30 27.55
C VAL A 119 6.05 14.87 27.25
N GLY A 120 6.51 15.05 26.01
CA GLY A 120 7.81 14.60 25.54
C GLY A 120 8.98 15.29 26.24
N ILE A 121 10.03 14.54 26.46
CA ILE A 121 11.29 15.01 27.06
C ILE A 121 12.30 15.22 25.93
N PRO A 122 12.75 16.46 25.67
CA PRO A 122 13.73 16.74 24.63
C PRO A 122 15.15 16.37 25.09
N HIS A 123 15.88 15.78 24.15
CA HIS A 123 17.29 15.42 24.30
C HIS A 123 18.13 16.14 23.26
N CYS A 124 19.40 16.27 23.52
CA CYS A 124 20.35 16.80 22.53
C CYS A 124 20.56 15.77 21.41
N PRO A 125 20.33 16.11 20.14
CA PRO A 125 20.53 15.18 19.03
C PRO A 125 21.97 14.73 18.81
N LYS A 126 22.96 15.41 19.43
CA LYS A 126 24.39 15.04 19.36
C LYS A 126 24.91 14.24 20.57
N CYS A 127 24.57 14.67 21.78
CA CYS A 127 25.11 14.04 22.99
C CYS A 127 24.09 13.27 23.82
N GLY A 128 22.80 13.29 23.45
CA GLY A 128 21.73 12.56 24.14
C GLY A 128 21.32 13.13 25.51
N LYS A 129 21.96 14.20 26.02
CA LYS A 129 21.59 14.80 27.31
C LYS A 129 20.20 15.43 27.26
N VAL A 130 19.44 15.29 28.33
CA VAL A 130 18.13 15.96 28.49
C VAL A 130 18.32 17.49 28.44
N ILE A 131 17.46 18.12 27.67
CA ILE A 131 17.39 19.58 27.53
C ILE A 131 16.12 20.06 28.23
N SER A 132 16.27 20.98 29.17
CA SER A 132 15.14 21.61 29.88
C SER A 132 15.18 23.11 29.75
N LYS A 133 14.00 23.72 29.64
CA LYS A 133 13.86 25.18 29.86
C LYS A 133 13.95 25.43 31.35
N GLN A 134 14.72 26.47 31.75
CA GLN A 134 14.79 26.92 33.11
C GLN A 134 14.31 28.37 33.15
N THR A 135 13.40 28.69 34.04
CA THR A 135 13.02 30.09 34.29
C THR A 135 14.10 30.80 35.11
N VAL A 136 14.17 32.13 35.04
CA VAL A 136 15.10 32.91 35.82
C VAL A 136 14.98 32.58 37.30
N ASP A 137 13.75 32.48 37.81
CA ASP A 137 13.49 32.15 39.23
C ASP A 137 14.06 30.77 39.59
N GLN A 138 13.87 29.78 38.78
CA GLN A 138 14.44 28.44 38.99
C GLN A 138 15.96 28.44 39.01
N ILE A 139 16.58 29.24 38.14
CA ILE A 139 18.03 29.41 38.13
C ILE A 139 18.51 30.09 39.43
N VAL A 140 17.82 31.13 39.85
CA VAL A 140 18.09 31.82 41.15
C VAL A 140 17.96 30.81 42.29
N ASP A 141 16.88 30.05 42.37
CA ASP A 141 16.66 29.03 43.41
C ASP A 141 17.75 27.96 43.44
N ILE A 142 18.25 27.55 42.27
CA ILE A 142 19.39 26.59 42.18
C ILE A 142 20.69 27.23 42.71
N LEU A 143 20.96 28.46 42.31
CA LEU A 143 22.19 29.16 42.72
C LEU A 143 22.15 29.53 44.21
N MET A 144 21.00 29.87 44.76
CA MET A 144 20.84 30.17 46.19
C MET A 144 21.00 28.93 47.10
N LYS A 145 20.92 27.71 46.55
CA LYS A 145 21.22 26.47 47.27
C LYS A 145 22.72 26.20 47.43
N LEU A 146 23.58 26.97 46.72
CA LEU A 146 25.01 26.85 46.90
C LEU A 146 25.44 27.31 48.34
N PRO A 147 26.53 26.79 48.89
CA PRO A 147 26.98 27.16 50.23
C PRO A 147 27.16 28.69 50.38
N GLU A 148 26.82 29.21 51.53
CA GLU A 148 27.02 30.63 51.84
C GLU A 148 28.48 31.05 51.61
N ARG A 149 28.70 32.28 51.11
CA ARG A 149 30.02 32.87 50.72
C ARG A 149 30.64 32.22 49.47
N THR A 150 29.93 31.34 48.74
CA THR A 150 30.43 30.88 47.45
C THR A 150 30.53 32.03 46.46
N LYS A 151 31.68 32.18 45.83
CA LYS A 151 31.92 33.21 44.81
C LYS A 151 31.54 32.66 43.45
N ILE A 152 30.66 33.37 42.77
CA ILE A 152 30.20 33.00 41.41
C ILE A 152 30.47 34.14 40.44
N GLN A 153 30.68 33.77 39.16
CA GLN A 153 30.76 34.70 38.05
C GLN A 153 29.68 34.37 37.05
N LEU A 154 28.89 35.35 36.64
CA LEU A 154 27.86 35.21 35.62
C LEU A 154 28.45 35.60 34.27
N LEU A 155 28.51 34.65 33.36
CA LEU A 155 29.13 34.80 32.06
C LEU A 155 28.11 34.67 30.95
N ALA A 156 28.20 35.58 29.98
CA ALA A 156 27.42 35.56 28.76
C ALA A 156 28.21 34.90 27.62
N PRO A 157 27.94 33.64 27.22
CA PRO A 157 28.63 32.97 26.12
C PRO A 157 28.15 33.46 24.77
N ILE A 158 28.84 34.44 24.17
CA ILE A 158 28.44 35.07 22.89
C ILE A 158 29.02 34.36 21.68
N VAL A 159 30.23 33.79 21.77
CA VAL A 159 30.86 33.00 20.72
C VAL A 159 31.21 31.62 21.26
N ARG A 160 30.80 30.60 20.57
CA ARG A 160 31.06 29.19 20.91
C ARG A 160 31.65 28.47 19.70
N GLY A 161 32.92 28.11 19.78
CA GLY A 161 33.60 27.27 18.80
C GLY A 161 33.59 27.80 17.37
N ARG A 162 33.53 29.13 17.17
CA ARG A 162 33.54 29.77 15.85
C ARG A 162 34.92 30.32 15.52
N LYS A 163 35.35 30.15 14.25
CA LYS A 163 36.57 30.75 13.71
C LYS A 163 36.33 32.23 13.46
N GLY A 164 37.36 33.07 13.67
CA GLY A 164 37.35 34.48 13.39
C GLY A 164 38.02 35.32 14.43
N GLU A 165 38.41 36.56 14.11
CA GLU A 165 39.03 37.53 15.00
C GLU A 165 38.01 38.19 15.97
N HIS A 166 36.73 38.08 15.72
CA HIS A 166 35.59 38.59 16.51
C HIS A 166 35.69 40.02 16.99
N VAL A 167 36.47 40.89 16.30
CA VAL A 167 36.78 42.27 16.67
C VAL A 167 35.52 43.10 16.91
N LYS A 168 34.47 42.92 16.08
CA LYS A 168 33.21 43.67 16.23
C LYS A 168 32.51 43.32 17.56
N ILE A 169 32.46 42.06 17.93
CA ILE A 169 31.82 41.56 19.17
C ILE A 169 32.52 42.13 20.38
N LEU A 170 33.86 42.10 20.39
CA LEU A 170 34.66 42.66 21.49
C LEU A 170 34.50 44.19 21.60
N LYS A 171 34.43 44.90 20.46
CA LYS A 171 34.15 46.35 20.44
C LYS A 171 32.76 46.70 20.96
N ASP A 172 31.75 45.91 20.57
CA ASP A 172 30.37 46.13 20.99
C ASP A 172 30.21 45.82 22.47
N ALA A 173 30.88 44.78 23.03
CA ALA A 173 30.94 44.49 24.46
C ALA A 173 31.58 45.65 25.23
N LYS A 174 32.68 46.21 24.74
CA LYS A 174 33.38 47.40 25.37
C LYS A 174 32.47 48.62 25.36
N LYS A 175 31.77 48.90 24.24
CA LYS A 175 30.83 50.03 24.16
C LYS A 175 29.63 49.88 25.09
N SER A 176 29.19 48.66 25.35
CA SER A 176 28.11 48.35 26.30
C SER A 176 28.53 48.41 27.77
N GLY A 177 29.80 48.81 28.06
CA GLY A 177 30.31 49.09 29.42
C GLY A 177 30.84 47.83 30.14
N TYR A 178 30.96 46.69 29.48
CA TYR A 178 31.61 45.53 30.08
C TYR A 178 33.12 45.71 30.16
N VAL A 179 33.72 45.26 31.28
CA VAL A 179 35.14 45.46 31.57
C VAL A 179 35.97 44.24 31.21
N ARG A 180 35.42 43.05 31.38
CA ARG A 180 36.18 41.78 31.29
C ARG A 180 35.49 40.74 30.42
N VAL A 181 36.29 39.94 29.73
CA VAL A 181 35.88 38.85 28.88
C VAL A 181 36.77 37.62 29.16
N ARG A 182 36.18 36.43 29.13
CA ARG A 182 36.93 35.18 29.17
C ARG A 182 36.98 34.64 27.73
N ILE A 183 38.18 34.39 27.22
CA ILE A 183 38.41 33.86 25.87
C ILE A 183 39.24 32.59 25.98
N ASP A 184 38.69 31.50 25.48
CA ASP A 184 39.31 30.16 25.52
C ASP A 184 39.77 29.77 26.93
N GLY A 185 39.00 30.16 27.96
CA GLY A 185 39.29 29.92 29.38
C GLY A 185 40.18 30.99 30.07
N ASN A 186 40.83 31.87 29.31
CA ASN A 186 41.68 32.92 29.84
C ASN A 186 40.96 34.27 30.00
N LEU A 187 41.27 34.99 31.03
CA LEU A 187 40.62 36.25 31.40
C LEU A 187 41.35 37.43 30.77
N TYR A 188 40.65 38.29 30.06
CA TYR A 188 41.15 39.48 29.39
C TYR A 188 40.41 40.74 29.85
N ASP A 189 41.12 41.84 29.89
CA ASP A 189 40.48 43.15 30.08
C ASP A 189 40.11 43.75 28.72
N LEU A 190 38.85 44.17 28.54
CA LEU A 190 38.39 44.80 27.28
C LEU A 190 39.01 46.19 27.06
N ALA A 191 39.73 46.77 28.05
CA ALA A 191 40.46 47.98 27.84
C ALA A 191 41.74 47.78 26.98
N GLU A 192 42.28 46.54 26.99
CA GLU A 192 43.43 46.14 26.19
C GLU A 192 43.09 45.76 24.76
N GLU A 193 44.07 45.79 23.88
CA GLU A 193 43.89 45.33 22.49
C GLU A 193 43.99 43.80 22.41
N ILE A 194 42.88 43.12 22.23
CA ILE A 194 42.81 41.65 22.13
C ILE A 194 42.92 41.25 20.68
N LYS A 195 43.95 40.50 20.29
CA LYS A 195 44.14 39.95 18.94
C LYS A 195 43.90 38.45 18.98
N LEU A 196 42.93 37.99 18.18
CA LEU A 196 42.56 36.56 18.05
C LEU A 196 43.01 36.03 16.71
N GLU A 197 43.31 34.73 16.66
CA GLU A 197 43.73 34.06 15.45
C GLU A 197 42.50 33.76 14.53
N LYS A 198 42.50 34.28 13.31
CA LYS A 198 41.40 34.13 12.35
C LYS A 198 41.00 32.69 12.05
N ASN A 199 41.97 31.76 12.05
CA ASN A 199 41.75 30.36 11.64
C ASN A 199 41.48 29.40 12.82
N LYS A 200 41.58 29.88 14.05
CA LYS A 200 41.30 29.11 15.25
C LYS A 200 39.87 29.28 15.71
N LYS A 201 39.31 28.23 16.30
CA LYS A 201 37.97 28.27 16.93
C LYS A 201 38.12 28.91 18.31
N HIS A 202 37.33 29.95 18.58
CA HIS A 202 37.34 30.66 19.86
C HIS A 202 35.99 30.50 20.58
N ASN A 203 36.07 30.51 21.93
CA ASN A 203 34.92 30.67 22.82
C ASN A 203 35.09 32.02 23.51
N ILE A 204 34.09 32.90 23.43
CA ILE A 204 34.12 34.25 24.02
C ILE A 204 32.92 34.38 24.95
N GLU A 205 33.17 34.65 26.19
CA GLU A 205 32.21 34.79 27.28
C GLU A 205 32.38 36.12 27.97
N ILE A 206 31.37 36.98 27.98
CA ILE A 206 31.44 38.28 28.68
C ILE A 206 31.09 38.04 30.13
N ILE A 207 31.91 38.59 31.05
CA ILE A 207 31.60 38.56 32.46
C ILE A 207 30.67 39.71 32.77
N VAL A 208 29.42 39.40 33.13
CA VAL A 208 28.37 40.37 33.38
C VAL A 208 28.39 40.79 34.83
N ASP A 209 28.51 39.87 35.79
CA ASP A 209 28.60 40.19 37.22
C ASP A 209 29.43 39.15 37.99
N ARG A 210 29.94 39.55 39.13
CA ARG A 210 30.67 38.72 40.09
C ARG A 210 30.00 38.86 41.45
N LEU A 211 29.47 37.79 41.96
CA LEU A 211 28.62 37.78 43.13
C LEU A 211 29.14 36.80 44.16
N MET A 212 28.78 37.03 45.40
CA MET A 212 28.99 36.09 46.47
C MET A 212 27.62 35.72 47.06
N ILE A 213 27.33 34.45 47.11
CA ILE A 213 26.06 33.92 47.62
C ILE A 213 25.91 34.30 49.08
N LYS A 214 24.87 35.04 49.40
CA LYS A 214 24.45 35.44 50.74
C LYS A 214 22.97 35.74 50.77
N GLU A 215 22.35 35.69 51.89
CA GLU A 215 20.94 36.06 52.07
C GLU A 215 20.69 37.49 51.57
N GLY A 216 19.59 37.73 50.85
CA GLY A 216 19.16 39.02 50.31
C GLY A 216 19.86 39.47 49.01
N ILE A 217 20.53 38.58 48.28
CA ILE A 217 21.15 38.90 47.01
C ILE A 217 20.24 38.59 45.81
N GLU A 218 19.07 37.95 46.03
CA GLU A 218 18.18 37.40 45.02
C GLU A 218 17.83 38.43 43.93
N ASN A 219 17.46 39.65 44.30
CA ASN A 219 17.07 40.67 43.32
C ASN A 219 18.23 41.05 42.39
N ARG A 220 19.43 41.24 42.93
CA ARG A 220 20.60 41.53 42.10
C ARG A 220 21.00 40.34 41.23
N LEU A 221 20.91 39.14 41.77
CA LEU A 221 21.15 37.91 41.01
C LEU A 221 20.16 37.77 39.85
N THR A 222 18.89 38.03 40.09
CA THR A 222 17.83 38.04 39.08
C THR A 222 18.13 39.03 37.96
N ASP A 223 18.43 40.31 38.30
CA ASP A 223 18.73 41.35 37.31
C ASP A 223 19.98 41.01 36.48
N SER A 224 21.00 40.45 37.09
CA SER A 224 22.21 40.04 36.40
C SER A 224 22.00 38.85 35.49
N ILE A 225 21.19 37.85 35.91
CA ILE A 225 20.79 36.71 35.09
C ILE A 225 19.97 37.17 33.88
N GLU A 226 18.96 38.03 34.08
CA GLU A 226 18.18 38.59 32.98
C GLU A 226 19.02 39.33 31.95
N THR A 227 20.05 40.07 32.43
CA THR A 227 20.98 40.76 31.55
C THR A 227 21.77 39.79 30.70
N VAL A 228 22.29 38.71 31.31
CA VAL A 228 23.01 37.66 30.59
C VAL A 228 22.09 37.00 29.56
N MET A 229 20.85 36.66 29.94
CA MET A 229 19.90 36.00 29.07
C MET A 229 19.50 36.85 27.86
N LYS A 230 19.34 38.16 28.04
CA LYS A 230 19.11 39.12 26.95
C LYS A 230 20.30 39.20 25.98
N LEU A 231 21.54 39.19 26.47
CA LEU A 231 22.73 39.25 25.66
C LEU A 231 22.98 38.00 24.85
N THR A 232 22.62 36.85 25.36
CA THR A 232 22.96 35.53 24.78
C THR A 232 21.83 34.91 24.02
N GLY A 233 20.60 35.45 24.09
CA GLY A 233 19.41 34.83 23.59
C GLY A 233 18.96 33.63 24.42
N GLY A 234 19.22 33.68 25.77
CA GLY A 234 18.69 32.68 26.70
C GLY A 234 19.72 31.71 27.27
N LEU A 235 21.01 31.95 27.13
CA LEU A 235 22.10 31.12 27.70
C LEU A 235 22.82 31.82 28.84
N LEU A 236 23.12 31.11 29.92
CA LEU A 236 23.91 31.58 31.04
C LEU A 236 24.96 30.52 31.43
N LEU A 237 26.18 30.94 31.59
CA LEU A 237 27.23 30.14 32.19
C LEU A 237 27.57 30.75 33.56
N VAL A 238 27.47 29.97 34.60
CA VAL A 238 27.87 30.36 35.96
C VAL A 238 29.17 29.64 36.32
N ASP A 239 30.22 30.42 36.51
CA ASP A 239 31.51 29.88 36.93
C ASP A 239 31.60 29.96 38.45
N VAL A 240 31.65 28.82 39.11
CA VAL A 240 31.75 28.71 40.57
C VAL A 240 33.23 28.65 40.92
N VAL A 241 33.74 29.69 41.58
CA VAL A 241 35.16 29.77 41.96
C VAL A 241 35.54 28.61 42.88
N GLY A 242 36.37 27.68 42.37
CA GLY A 242 36.74 26.48 43.08
C GLY A 242 35.80 25.29 42.96
N GLY A 243 34.78 25.39 42.09
CA GLY A 243 33.81 24.33 41.76
C GLY A 243 33.69 24.11 40.25
N GLU A 244 32.77 23.24 39.86
CA GLU A 244 32.48 23.02 38.45
C GLU A 244 31.55 24.12 37.87
N PRO A 245 31.77 24.58 36.64
CA PRO A 245 30.90 25.56 36.00
C PRO A 245 29.50 24.99 35.73
N MET A 246 28.47 25.81 35.97
CA MET A 246 27.08 25.45 35.77
C MET A 246 26.52 26.15 34.52
N ASN A 247 25.87 25.39 33.66
CA ASN A 247 25.23 25.92 32.45
C ASN A 247 23.70 25.93 32.60
N PHE A 248 23.10 27.04 32.25
CA PHE A 248 21.65 27.25 32.31
C PHE A 248 21.13 27.78 30.98
N SER A 249 19.88 27.46 30.66
CA SER A 249 19.24 27.91 29.42
C SER A 249 17.76 28.19 29.60
N GLN A 250 17.26 29.33 29.09
CA GLN A 250 15.84 29.65 28.96
C GLN A 250 15.20 29.05 27.70
N SER A 251 16.00 28.73 26.68
CA SER A 251 15.57 28.05 25.48
C SER A 251 15.92 26.56 25.54
N PHE A 252 15.29 25.72 24.73
CA PHE A 252 15.68 24.32 24.58
C PHE A 252 17.06 24.24 23.89
N SER A 253 18.13 24.54 24.59
CA SER A 253 19.48 24.45 24.05
C SER A 253 20.36 23.54 24.88
N CYS A 254 21.22 22.79 24.21
CA CYS A 254 22.22 21.96 24.89
C CYS A 254 23.38 22.83 25.36
N PRO A 255 23.67 22.84 26.66
CA PRO A 255 24.76 23.66 27.19
C PRO A 255 26.13 23.22 26.67
N ASP A 256 26.32 21.93 26.38
CA ASP A 256 27.63 21.39 25.96
C ASP A 256 27.84 21.49 24.43
N CYS A 257 26.82 21.20 23.67
CA CYS A 257 26.90 21.12 22.18
C CYS A 257 26.55 22.44 21.50
N GLY A 258 25.91 23.39 22.20
CA GLY A 258 25.48 24.69 21.66
C GLY A 258 24.34 24.57 20.62
N ILE A 259 23.69 23.41 20.55
CA ILE A 259 22.53 23.21 19.67
C ILE A 259 21.31 23.77 20.38
N SER A 260 20.56 24.62 19.68
CA SER A 260 19.27 25.12 20.11
C SER A 260 18.18 24.35 19.34
N ILE A 261 17.18 23.85 20.04
CA ILE A 261 15.99 23.27 19.50
C ILE A 261 14.91 24.34 19.53
N ASP A 262 14.23 24.53 18.40
CA ASP A 262 13.06 25.41 18.31
C ASP A 262 11.96 24.96 19.28
N GLU A 263 10.98 25.83 19.52
CA GLU A 263 9.85 25.47 20.39
C GLU A 263 9.17 24.20 19.91
N ILE A 264 9.00 23.25 20.85
CA ILE A 264 8.41 21.94 20.55
C ILE A 264 6.91 22.07 20.46
N GLU A 265 6.40 22.05 19.23
CA GLU A 265 4.98 22.13 18.90
C GLU A 265 4.53 20.86 18.15
N PRO A 266 3.23 20.56 18.08
CA PRO A 266 2.74 19.42 17.31
C PRO A 266 3.18 19.40 15.85
N ARG A 267 3.41 20.59 15.23
CA ARG A 267 3.94 20.70 13.87
C ARG A 267 5.37 20.21 13.72
N SER A 268 6.17 20.26 14.79
CA SER A 268 7.56 19.77 14.80
C SER A 268 7.64 18.25 14.59
N PHE A 269 6.57 17.51 14.87
CA PHE A 269 6.45 16.07 14.65
C PHE A 269 5.71 15.69 13.38
N SER A 270 5.36 16.65 12.52
CA SER A 270 4.67 16.38 11.27
C SER A 270 5.66 16.20 10.13
N PHE A 271 5.70 15.02 9.54
CA PHE A 271 6.50 14.76 8.34
C PHE A 271 5.87 15.35 7.06
N ASN A 272 4.62 15.83 7.12
CA ASN A 272 3.96 16.56 6.05
C ASN A 272 4.17 18.07 6.12
N ASN A 273 4.85 18.55 7.16
CA ASN A 273 5.11 19.97 7.39
C ASN A 273 6.63 20.24 7.32
N PRO A 274 7.09 21.27 6.61
CA PRO A 274 8.52 21.62 6.52
C PRO A 274 9.21 21.84 7.87
N PHE A 275 8.48 22.21 8.93
CA PHE A 275 9.03 22.38 10.27
C PHE A 275 9.55 21.08 10.88
N GLY A 276 8.84 19.95 10.66
CA GLY A 276 9.22 18.66 11.21
C GLY A 276 9.85 17.71 10.21
N ALA A 277 9.57 17.87 8.92
CA ALA A 277 10.01 16.95 7.88
C ALA A 277 11.54 16.98 7.68
N CYS A 278 12.13 15.82 7.42
CA CYS A 278 13.51 15.70 7.00
C CYS A 278 13.77 16.57 5.75
N PRO A 279 14.77 17.45 5.74
CA PRO A 279 15.00 18.38 4.63
C PRO A 279 15.47 17.70 3.35
N VAL A 280 15.99 16.47 3.41
CA VAL A 280 16.51 15.73 2.25
C VAL A 280 15.41 14.99 1.52
N CYS A 281 14.56 14.23 2.23
CA CYS A 281 13.46 13.46 1.63
C CYS A 281 12.09 14.15 1.73
N HIS A 282 12.04 15.36 2.30
CA HIS A 282 10.80 16.12 2.50
C HIS A 282 9.67 15.29 3.15
N GLY A 283 10.03 14.46 4.12
CA GLY A 283 9.11 13.66 4.90
C GLY A 283 8.68 12.34 4.25
N LEU A 284 9.25 11.95 3.11
CA LEU A 284 8.97 10.66 2.48
C LEU A 284 9.60 9.49 3.22
N GLY A 285 10.79 9.70 3.81
CA GLY A 285 11.56 8.65 4.49
C GLY A 285 12.41 7.82 3.54
N PHE A 286 12.18 7.90 2.25
CA PHE A 286 12.88 7.13 1.23
C PHE A 286 13.21 7.98 0.00
N LYS A 287 14.06 7.44 -0.85
CA LYS A 287 14.37 7.95 -2.19
C LYS A 287 14.10 6.85 -3.21
N MET A 288 13.74 7.24 -4.41
CA MET A 288 13.71 6.35 -5.56
C MET A 288 15.02 6.52 -6.33
N GLU A 289 15.80 5.48 -6.42
CA GLU A 289 17.10 5.47 -7.08
C GLU A 289 17.17 4.36 -8.12
N PHE A 290 17.89 4.62 -9.23
CA PHE A 290 18.10 3.59 -10.24
C PHE A 290 19.00 2.48 -9.69
N ASP A 291 18.52 1.25 -9.79
CA ASP A 291 19.21 0.05 -9.28
C ASP A 291 20.00 -0.60 -10.42
N VAL A 292 21.31 -0.73 -10.22
CA VAL A 292 22.21 -1.36 -11.19
C VAL A 292 21.84 -2.82 -11.42
N ASP A 293 21.38 -3.54 -10.40
CA ASP A 293 20.96 -4.95 -10.53
C ASP A 293 19.71 -5.11 -11.40
N LEU A 294 18.81 -4.11 -11.41
CA LEU A 294 17.66 -4.09 -12.32
C LEU A 294 18.07 -3.68 -13.75
N MET A 295 19.05 -2.79 -13.88
CA MET A 295 19.55 -2.33 -15.18
C MET A 295 20.44 -3.37 -15.86
N ILE A 296 21.17 -4.18 -15.08
CA ILE A 296 22.07 -5.27 -15.52
C ILE A 296 21.67 -6.54 -14.76
N PRO A 297 20.53 -7.16 -15.12
CA PRO A 297 19.96 -8.27 -14.35
C PRO A 297 20.77 -9.57 -14.45
N ASP A 298 21.44 -9.79 -15.55
CA ASP A 298 22.33 -10.94 -15.74
C ASP A 298 23.77 -10.47 -15.92
N LYS A 299 24.53 -10.46 -14.84
CA LYS A 299 25.94 -10.05 -14.84
C LYS A 299 26.86 -11.06 -15.52
N LYS A 300 26.40 -12.29 -15.84
CA LYS A 300 27.12 -13.28 -16.60
C LYS A 300 27.05 -13.04 -18.11
N MET A 301 26.11 -12.18 -18.55
CA MET A 301 26.07 -11.71 -19.93
C MET A 301 27.11 -10.63 -20.17
N SER A 302 27.63 -10.58 -21.40
CA SER A 302 28.49 -9.49 -21.85
C SER A 302 27.65 -8.26 -22.27
N ILE A 303 28.26 -7.09 -22.31
CA ILE A 303 27.64 -5.87 -22.81
C ILE A 303 27.27 -6.01 -24.28
N ALA A 304 28.13 -6.68 -25.07
CA ALA A 304 27.90 -6.96 -26.48
C ALA A 304 26.68 -7.85 -26.71
N ASP A 305 26.38 -8.78 -25.79
CA ASP A 305 25.22 -9.67 -25.84
C ASP A 305 23.95 -9.05 -25.22
N GLY A 306 24.07 -7.86 -24.65
CA GLY A 306 22.91 -7.10 -24.13
C GLY A 306 22.70 -7.21 -22.63
N ALA A 307 23.75 -7.31 -21.82
CA ALA A 307 23.67 -7.26 -20.36
C ALA A 307 22.91 -6.03 -19.85
N ILE A 308 23.06 -4.87 -20.53
CA ILE A 308 22.36 -3.62 -20.19
C ILE A 308 20.98 -3.61 -20.84
N THR A 309 19.94 -3.64 -20.03
CA THR A 309 18.55 -3.84 -20.49
C THR A 309 17.69 -2.57 -20.51
N VAL A 310 18.23 -1.45 -20.04
CA VAL A 310 17.50 -0.18 -19.90
C VAL A 310 17.13 0.41 -21.26
N LEU A 311 16.00 1.07 -21.32
CA LEU A 311 15.49 1.76 -22.50
C LEU A 311 16.55 2.73 -23.06
N GLY A 312 16.82 2.58 -24.37
CA GLY A 312 17.82 3.39 -25.07
C GLY A 312 19.26 2.85 -24.99
N TRP A 313 19.51 1.81 -24.18
CA TRP A 313 20.79 1.09 -24.12
C TRP A 313 20.74 -0.29 -24.79
N GLN A 314 19.56 -0.77 -25.16
CA GLN A 314 19.37 -2.05 -25.88
C GLN A 314 20.12 -2.06 -27.23
N SER A 315 20.41 -0.89 -27.79
CA SER A 315 21.17 -0.74 -29.04
C SER A 315 22.68 -1.00 -28.88
N CYS A 316 23.17 -1.26 -27.66
CA CYS A 316 24.58 -1.65 -27.45
C CYS A 316 24.96 -2.97 -28.15
N THR A 317 23.97 -3.82 -28.47
CA THR A 317 24.15 -5.05 -29.25
C THR A 317 24.31 -4.81 -30.77
N ASP A 318 23.87 -3.62 -31.27
CA ASP A 318 24.01 -3.26 -32.68
C ASP A 318 25.34 -2.53 -32.93
N PRO A 319 26.28 -3.13 -33.68
CA PRO A 319 27.58 -2.50 -33.98
C PRO A 319 27.51 -1.16 -34.69
N LYS A 320 26.37 -0.84 -35.32
CA LYS A 320 26.14 0.43 -36.03
C LYS A 320 25.51 1.53 -35.16
N SER A 321 25.20 1.24 -33.92
CA SER A 321 24.58 2.20 -33.03
C SER A 321 25.57 3.18 -32.43
N TYR A 322 25.14 4.39 -32.15
CA TYR A 322 25.94 5.39 -31.43
C TYR A 322 26.33 4.93 -30.02
N THR A 323 25.42 4.26 -29.33
CA THR A 323 25.67 3.71 -27.98
C THR A 323 26.83 2.71 -28.02
N ARG A 324 26.86 1.83 -29.05
CA ARG A 324 27.96 0.88 -29.23
C ARG A 324 29.26 1.58 -29.54
N ALA A 325 29.26 2.60 -30.39
CA ALA A 325 30.48 3.36 -30.74
C ALA A 325 31.09 4.05 -29.49
N VAL A 326 30.27 4.54 -28.56
CA VAL A 326 30.73 5.10 -27.28
C VAL A 326 31.36 4.00 -26.42
N LEU A 327 30.72 2.82 -26.31
CA LEU A 327 31.26 1.68 -25.54
C LEU A 327 32.54 1.13 -26.14
N ASP A 328 32.65 1.08 -27.49
CA ASP A 328 33.88 0.70 -28.20
C ASP A 328 35.04 1.71 -27.98
N ALA A 329 34.72 2.99 -27.81
CA ALA A 329 35.69 4.00 -27.42
C ALA A 329 36.19 3.81 -26.00
N LEU A 330 35.29 3.54 -25.05
CA LEU A 330 35.65 3.20 -23.68
C LEU A 330 36.49 1.93 -23.61
N SER A 331 36.09 0.90 -24.34
CA SER A 331 36.81 -0.38 -24.43
C SER A 331 38.27 -0.16 -24.86
N ARG A 332 38.53 0.72 -25.83
CA ARG A 332 39.89 1.06 -26.31
C ARG A 332 40.69 1.87 -25.29
N GLU A 333 40.06 2.85 -24.66
CA GLU A 333 40.70 3.75 -23.68
C GLU A 333 41.08 3.03 -22.40
N TYR A 334 40.20 2.16 -21.91
CA TYR A 334 40.37 1.45 -20.62
C TYR A 334 40.76 -0.02 -20.79
N ASN A 335 41.08 -0.42 -22.02
CA ASN A 335 41.63 -1.75 -22.39
C ASN A 335 40.82 -2.93 -21.84
N PHE A 336 39.53 -2.97 -22.16
CA PHE A 336 38.63 -4.10 -21.82
C PHE A 336 37.86 -4.56 -23.08
N ASP A 337 37.38 -5.81 -23.09
CA ASP A 337 36.58 -6.33 -24.19
C ASP A 337 35.09 -6.32 -23.83
N LEU A 338 34.26 -5.81 -24.70
CA LEU A 338 32.78 -5.76 -24.53
C LEU A 338 32.12 -7.14 -24.59
N SER A 339 32.83 -8.18 -25.07
CA SER A 339 32.39 -9.59 -25.07
C SER A 339 32.67 -10.30 -23.74
N THR A 340 33.40 -9.66 -22.82
CA THR A 340 33.63 -10.19 -21.48
C THR A 340 32.36 -10.09 -20.65
N PRO A 341 31.95 -11.13 -19.89
CA PRO A 341 30.85 -11.05 -18.94
C PRO A 341 30.99 -9.85 -17.99
N PHE A 342 29.89 -9.16 -17.71
CA PHE A 342 29.97 -7.94 -16.91
C PHE A 342 30.56 -8.18 -15.50
N CYS A 343 30.30 -9.35 -14.89
CA CYS A 343 30.89 -9.73 -13.60
C CYS A 343 32.40 -9.94 -13.62
N ASP A 344 32.99 -10.25 -14.80
CA ASP A 344 34.42 -10.55 -14.97
C ASP A 344 35.23 -9.32 -15.39
N LEU A 345 34.55 -8.18 -15.65
CA LEU A 345 35.20 -6.90 -15.86
C LEU A 345 35.85 -6.41 -14.56
N SER A 346 36.97 -5.69 -14.66
CA SER A 346 37.60 -5.11 -13.48
C SER A 346 36.64 -4.14 -12.73
N PRO A 347 36.72 -4.03 -11.41
CA PRO A 347 35.89 -3.10 -10.62
C PRO A 347 35.96 -1.64 -11.13
N GLU A 348 37.11 -1.21 -11.61
CA GLU A 348 37.32 0.12 -12.20
C GLU A 348 36.51 0.31 -13.49
N VAL A 349 36.51 -0.67 -14.36
CA VAL A 349 35.75 -0.65 -15.62
C VAL A 349 34.26 -0.69 -15.33
N GLN A 350 33.83 -1.53 -14.39
CA GLN A 350 32.43 -1.56 -13.94
C GLN A 350 31.99 -0.20 -13.40
N ASP A 351 32.81 0.46 -12.60
CA ASP A 351 32.52 1.80 -12.04
C ASP A 351 32.40 2.85 -13.15
N ILE A 352 33.31 2.83 -14.12
CA ILE A 352 33.26 3.72 -15.29
C ILE A 352 31.97 3.52 -16.09
N ILE A 353 31.57 2.28 -16.33
CA ILE A 353 30.33 2.00 -17.06
C ILE A 353 29.12 2.50 -16.28
N ILE A 354 29.09 2.33 -14.96
CA ILE A 354 27.97 2.70 -14.09
C ILE A 354 27.94 4.20 -13.84
N HIS A 355 29.07 4.80 -13.41
CA HIS A 355 29.15 6.17 -12.90
C HIS A 355 29.78 7.19 -13.87
N GLY A 356 30.46 6.69 -14.93
CA GLY A 356 31.04 7.52 -15.97
C GLY A 356 32.50 7.87 -15.76
N THR A 357 33.08 8.62 -16.71
CA THR A 357 34.50 8.98 -16.77
C THR A 357 34.87 10.18 -15.92
N ASN A 358 33.97 10.72 -15.07
CA ASN A 358 34.19 11.92 -14.26
C ASN A 358 34.74 13.14 -15.02
N GLY A 359 34.30 13.33 -16.27
CA GLY A 359 34.70 14.44 -17.12
C GLY A 359 35.89 14.15 -18.04
N HIS A 360 36.52 12.96 -17.97
CA HIS A 360 37.52 12.58 -18.94
C HIS A 360 36.88 12.30 -20.31
N GLU A 361 37.34 12.96 -21.37
CA GLU A 361 36.80 12.84 -22.71
C GLU A 361 37.47 11.70 -23.46
N VAL A 362 36.66 10.86 -24.12
CA VAL A 362 37.15 9.76 -24.99
C VAL A 362 36.78 10.04 -26.44
N LYS A 363 37.63 9.65 -27.37
CA LYS A 363 37.40 9.85 -28.81
C LYS A 363 36.48 8.78 -29.36
N VAL A 364 35.27 9.16 -29.71
CA VAL A 364 34.24 8.29 -30.29
C VAL A 364 34.26 8.42 -31.82
N TYR A 365 34.51 7.34 -32.49
CA TYR A 365 34.44 7.24 -33.98
C TYR A 365 33.04 6.68 -34.31
N TYR A 366 32.22 7.47 -34.96
CA TYR A 366 30.88 7.03 -35.33
C TYR A 366 30.61 7.22 -36.81
N LYS A 367 30.08 6.17 -37.45
CA LYS A 367 29.62 6.15 -38.82
C LYS A 367 28.12 5.91 -38.86
N GLY A 368 27.35 6.97 -39.00
CA GLY A 368 25.92 6.90 -39.07
C GLY A 368 25.34 7.13 -40.46
N LYS A 369 24.03 7.05 -40.60
CA LYS A 369 23.30 7.31 -41.86
C LYS A 369 23.51 8.72 -42.43
N ARG A 370 23.97 9.69 -41.63
CA ARG A 370 24.17 11.09 -42.00
C ARG A 370 25.65 11.52 -42.19
N GLY A 371 26.59 10.57 -42.11
CA GLY A 371 28.03 10.83 -42.26
C GLY A 371 28.88 10.14 -41.20
N GLU A 372 30.21 10.29 -41.34
CA GLU A 372 31.22 9.82 -40.39
C GLU A 372 31.75 11.02 -39.61
N GLY A 373 32.01 10.83 -38.31
CA GLY A 373 32.58 11.89 -37.46
C GLY A 373 33.35 11.35 -36.28
N VAL A 374 34.23 12.18 -35.76
CA VAL A 374 34.96 11.93 -34.51
C VAL A 374 34.48 12.95 -33.49
N TYR A 375 34.08 12.50 -32.33
CA TYR A 375 33.55 13.31 -31.27
C TYR A 375 34.31 13.04 -29.96
N ASP A 376 34.72 14.09 -29.27
CA ASP A 376 35.23 13.98 -27.91
C ASP A 376 34.04 13.99 -26.97
N VAL A 377 33.87 12.90 -26.21
CA VAL A 377 32.69 12.66 -25.35
C VAL A 377 33.15 12.31 -23.95
N ALA A 378 32.76 13.13 -22.98
CA ALA A 378 32.85 12.75 -21.58
C ALA A 378 31.66 11.81 -21.25
N PHE A 379 31.98 10.55 -21.01
CA PHE A 379 30.94 9.57 -20.75
C PHE A 379 30.29 9.76 -19.35
N GLU A 380 29.00 10.07 -19.33
CA GLU A 380 28.27 10.39 -18.08
C GLU A 380 27.95 9.19 -17.19
N GLY A 381 28.12 7.97 -17.70
CA GLY A 381 27.75 6.73 -17.01
C GLY A 381 26.29 6.34 -17.17
N LEU A 382 26.01 5.06 -16.91
CA LEU A 382 24.66 4.48 -17.07
C LEU A 382 23.63 5.18 -16.18
N ILE A 383 23.91 5.33 -14.88
CA ILE A 383 22.97 5.91 -13.91
C ILE A 383 22.62 7.36 -14.29
N ARG A 384 23.62 8.21 -14.49
CA ARG A 384 23.37 9.64 -14.80
C ARG A 384 22.65 9.82 -16.13
N ASN A 385 23.01 9.01 -17.15
CA ASN A 385 22.34 9.01 -18.45
C ASN A 385 20.85 8.67 -18.33
N VAL A 386 20.54 7.60 -17.60
CA VAL A 386 19.16 7.16 -17.38
C VAL A 386 18.39 8.18 -16.54
N GLN A 387 18.99 8.75 -15.48
CA GLN A 387 18.38 9.82 -14.68
C GLN A 387 18.05 11.05 -15.53
N ARG A 388 18.97 11.48 -16.40
CA ARG A 388 18.73 12.60 -17.30
C ARG A 388 17.58 12.30 -18.26
N ARG A 389 17.60 11.15 -18.92
CA ARG A 389 16.51 10.73 -19.83
C ARG A 389 15.16 10.63 -19.13
N TYR A 390 15.12 10.15 -17.90
CA TYR A 390 13.88 10.10 -17.10
C TYR A 390 13.32 11.50 -16.83
N ARG A 391 14.20 12.47 -16.49
CA ARG A 391 13.80 13.85 -16.21
C ARG A 391 13.33 14.60 -17.47
N GLU A 392 14.01 14.39 -18.59
CA GLU A 392 13.73 15.04 -19.87
C GLU A 392 12.53 14.43 -20.61
N ASN A 393 12.07 13.26 -20.21
CA ASN A 393 11.02 12.56 -20.93
C ASN A 393 9.63 13.04 -20.50
N HIS A 394 8.83 13.46 -21.49
CA HIS A 394 7.45 13.93 -21.29
C HIS A 394 6.38 12.83 -21.49
N SER A 395 6.77 11.64 -21.93
CA SER A 395 5.86 10.51 -22.12
C SER A 395 5.68 9.72 -20.83
N GLU A 396 4.47 9.73 -20.26
CA GLU A 396 4.13 8.95 -19.05
C GLU A 396 4.45 7.46 -19.22
N ARG A 397 4.21 6.88 -20.40
CA ARG A 397 4.51 5.49 -20.70
C ARG A 397 6.00 5.18 -20.57
N GLN A 398 6.85 6.04 -21.13
CA GLN A 398 8.30 5.84 -21.06
C GLN A 398 8.84 6.12 -19.66
N ARG A 399 8.29 7.10 -18.94
CA ARG A 399 8.65 7.33 -17.52
C ARG A 399 8.32 6.11 -16.67
N ALA A 400 7.11 5.54 -16.82
CA ALA A 400 6.74 4.31 -16.13
C ALA A 400 7.65 3.12 -16.48
N GLU A 401 8.20 3.07 -17.71
CA GLU A 401 9.17 2.05 -18.10
C GLU A 401 10.52 2.25 -17.41
N TYR A 402 11.00 3.50 -17.26
CA TYR A 402 12.21 3.80 -16.47
C TYR A 402 12.01 3.50 -14.97
N GLU A 403 10.83 3.75 -14.42
CA GLU A 403 10.50 3.48 -13.01
C GLU A 403 10.64 2.00 -12.65
N ASN A 404 10.48 1.08 -13.61
CA ASN A 404 10.73 -0.34 -13.40
C ASN A 404 12.19 -0.68 -13.07
N PHE A 405 13.12 0.25 -13.32
CA PHE A 405 14.54 0.11 -12.99
C PHE A 405 14.94 0.86 -11.72
N MET A 406 13.95 1.37 -10.97
CA MET A 406 14.18 2.07 -9.71
C MET A 406 13.86 1.16 -8.51
N THR A 407 14.63 1.35 -7.46
CA THR A 407 14.43 0.74 -6.15
C THR A 407 14.17 1.82 -5.10
N VAL A 408 13.37 1.50 -4.12
CA VAL A 408 13.11 2.37 -2.97
C VAL A 408 14.18 2.12 -1.93
N THR A 409 15.01 3.13 -1.66
CA THR A 409 16.07 3.09 -0.62
C THR A 409 15.72 4.01 0.54
N PRO A 410 16.04 3.65 1.79
CA PRO A 410 15.87 4.56 2.92
C PRO A 410 16.66 5.86 2.69
N CYS A 411 16.12 6.98 3.12
CA CYS A 411 16.80 8.27 3.01
C CYS A 411 18.08 8.29 3.88
N ASP A 412 19.23 8.67 3.30
CA ASP A 412 20.54 8.65 3.98
C ASP A 412 20.61 9.57 5.19
N SER A 413 19.80 10.64 5.23
CA SER A 413 19.80 11.62 6.31
C SER A 413 18.93 11.22 7.49
N CYS A 414 17.74 10.68 7.25
CA CYS A 414 16.80 10.30 8.31
C CYS A 414 16.65 8.80 8.49
N HIS A 415 17.34 7.98 7.69
CA HIS A 415 17.30 6.51 7.76
C HIS A 415 15.88 5.92 7.81
N GLY A 416 14.96 6.53 7.06
CA GLY A 416 13.55 6.11 7.01
C GLY A 416 12.63 6.79 8.02
N GLN A 417 13.16 7.54 8.99
CA GLN A 417 12.39 8.11 10.11
C GLN A 417 11.56 9.36 9.74
N ARG A 418 11.71 9.91 8.53
CA ARG A 418 10.91 11.00 7.94
C ARG A 418 11.05 12.38 8.58
N LEU A 419 11.53 12.49 9.80
CA LEU A 419 11.60 13.71 10.61
C LEU A 419 13.02 14.27 10.72
N LYS A 420 13.13 15.51 11.19
CA LYS A 420 14.40 16.16 11.55
C LYS A 420 15.02 15.54 12.79
N PRO A 421 16.36 15.58 12.95
CA PRO A 421 17.06 15.05 14.12
C PRO A 421 16.57 15.67 15.45
N GLU A 422 16.20 16.96 15.45
CA GLU A 422 15.71 17.67 16.63
C GLU A 422 14.35 17.12 17.10
N SER A 423 13.47 16.78 16.14
CA SER A 423 12.16 16.17 16.44
C SER A 423 12.30 14.72 16.91
N LEU A 424 13.26 13.98 16.34
CA LEU A 424 13.57 12.61 16.74
C LEU A 424 14.26 12.51 18.10
N ALA A 425 14.88 13.61 18.56
CA ALA A 425 15.51 13.69 19.86
C ALA A 425 14.52 13.89 21.03
N VAL A 426 13.22 13.97 20.75
CA VAL A 426 12.18 14.05 21.80
C VAL A 426 11.62 12.66 22.06
N THR A 427 11.59 12.23 23.33
CA THR A 427 11.08 10.92 23.73
C THR A 427 9.87 11.03 24.67
N VAL A 428 9.00 10.04 24.60
CA VAL A 428 7.98 9.77 25.61
C VAL A 428 8.27 8.35 26.12
N GLY A 429 8.55 8.22 27.41
CA GLY A 429 9.18 7.00 27.90
C GLY A 429 10.53 6.76 27.22
N GLN A 430 10.71 5.57 26.64
CA GLN A 430 11.98 5.17 26.02
C GLN A 430 12.04 5.41 24.51
N TYR A 431 10.92 5.75 23.84
CA TYR A 431 10.84 5.83 22.38
C TYR A 431 10.67 7.25 21.88
N ASN A 432 11.31 7.57 20.76
CA ASN A 432 10.92 8.71 19.94
C ASN A 432 9.66 8.37 19.10
N ILE A 433 9.03 9.38 18.49
CA ILE A 433 7.77 9.19 17.77
C ILE A 433 7.91 8.23 16.57
N SER A 434 9.06 8.22 15.89
CA SER A 434 9.29 7.32 14.75
C SER A 434 9.46 5.88 15.20
N GLU A 435 10.27 5.63 16.23
CA GLU A 435 10.45 4.31 16.82
C GLU A 435 9.14 3.75 17.36
N LEU A 436 8.37 4.59 18.08
CA LEU A 436 7.08 4.22 18.60
C LEU A 436 6.11 3.79 17.47
N THR A 437 6.05 4.56 16.39
CA THR A 437 5.15 4.22 15.27
C THR A 437 5.58 2.99 14.48
N CYS A 438 6.83 2.56 14.58
CA CYS A 438 7.32 1.32 13.98
C CYS A 438 6.93 0.07 14.77
N LEU A 439 6.51 0.22 16.04
CA LEU A 439 6.01 -0.91 16.81
C LEU A 439 4.69 -1.43 16.23
N SER A 440 4.46 -2.75 16.36
CA SER A 440 3.16 -3.34 16.03
C SER A 440 2.07 -2.83 16.98
N VAL A 441 0.83 -2.80 16.51
CA VAL A 441 -0.35 -2.41 17.31
C VAL A 441 -0.39 -3.20 18.62
N LYS A 442 -0.09 -4.50 18.59
CA LYS A 442 -0.03 -5.36 19.78
C LYS A 442 0.99 -4.83 20.80
N ARG A 443 2.22 -4.50 20.36
CA ARG A 443 3.25 -3.92 21.23
C ARG A 443 2.90 -2.53 21.73
N LEU A 444 2.24 -1.72 20.89
CA LEU A 444 1.77 -0.39 21.28
C LEU A 444 0.75 -0.44 22.41
N ILE A 445 -0.18 -1.42 22.40
CA ILE A 445 -1.14 -1.64 23.48
C ILE A 445 -0.41 -1.92 24.78
N SER A 446 0.53 -2.88 24.78
CA SER A 446 1.35 -3.20 25.95
C SER A 446 2.11 -1.97 26.45
N TYR A 447 2.79 -1.28 25.54
CA TYR A 447 3.56 -0.07 25.88
C TYR A 447 2.73 1.03 26.55
N PHE A 448 1.57 1.38 25.98
CA PHE A 448 0.72 2.42 26.55
C PHE A 448 0.01 1.99 27.85
N ASN A 449 -0.08 0.71 28.13
CA ASN A 449 -0.59 0.22 29.41
C ASN A 449 0.46 0.24 30.51
N GLU A 450 1.74 0.03 30.17
CA GLU A 450 2.85 -0.11 31.09
C GLU A 450 3.69 1.19 31.27
N ILE A 451 3.45 2.20 30.42
CA ILE A 451 4.25 3.44 30.43
C ILE A 451 4.14 4.16 31.78
N GLU A 452 5.30 4.36 32.40
CA GLU A 452 5.42 5.17 33.61
C GLU A 452 5.58 6.65 33.25
N LEU A 453 4.65 7.45 33.70
CA LEU A 453 4.65 8.91 33.54
C LEU A 453 4.59 9.58 34.90
N THR A 454 5.28 10.70 35.04
CA THR A 454 5.17 11.53 36.24
C THR A 454 3.76 12.04 36.44
N GLU A 455 3.36 12.40 37.69
CA GLU A 455 2.01 12.91 37.98
C GLU A 455 1.63 14.09 37.06
N ARG A 456 2.56 15.00 36.81
CA ARG A 456 2.37 16.13 35.91
C ARG A 456 2.12 15.67 34.46
N GLN A 457 2.89 14.73 33.98
CA GLN A 457 2.74 14.17 32.62
C GLN A 457 1.42 13.40 32.49
N GLN A 458 1.01 12.67 33.51
CA GLN A 458 -0.26 11.98 33.55
C GLN A 458 -1.44 12.95 33.49
N LEU A 459 -1.38 14.04 34.27
CA LEU A 459 -2.43 15.05 34.26
C LEU A 459 -2.60 15.71 32.88
N ILE A 460 -1.49 16.07 32.24
CA ILE A 460 -1.47 16.69 30.90
C ILE A 460 -1.90 15.70 29.82
N GLY A 461 -1.38 14.46 29.89
CA GLY A 461 -1.55 13.45 28.84
C GLY A 461 -2.82 12.62 28.93
N LYS A 462 -3.55 12.65 30.05
CA LYS A 462 -4.67 11.74 30.37
C LYS A 462 -5.69 11.59 29.23
N GLN A 463 -6.16 12.71 28.71
CA GLN A 463 -7.18 12.71 27.65
C GLN A 463 -6.62 12.17 26.33
N VAL A 464 -5.41 12.62 25.96
CA VAL A 464 -4.72 12.19 24.73
C VAL A 464 -4.41 10.69 24.76
N LEU A 465 -3.94 10.19 25.91
CA LEU A 465 -3.66 8.75 26.10
C LEU A 465 -4.95 7.91 26.04
N ARG A 466 -6.07 8.42 26.53
CA ARG A 466 -7.36 7.75 26.41
C ARG A 466 -7.76 7.56 24.95
N GLU A 467 -7.63 8.63 24.13
CA GLU A 467 -7.93 8.58 22.69
C GLU A 467 -6.99 7.62 21.95
N ILE A 468 -5.68 7.69 22.23
CA ILE A 468 -4.69 6.78 21.64
C ILE A 468 -5.03 5.34 21.96
N ARG A 469 -5.25 5.00 23.24
CA ARG A 469 -5.58 3.62 23.67
C ARG A 469 -6.86 3.13 23.02
N GLY A 470 -7.90 3.95 22.94
CA GLY A 470 -9.17 3.60 22.30
C GLY A 470 -8.96 3.26 20.82
N ARG A 471 -8.30 4.14 20.06
CA ARG A 471 -8.08 3.95 18.62
C ARG A 471 -7.16 2.78 18.30
N ILE A 472 -6.11 2.56 19.10
CA ILE A 472 -5.23 1.38 18.95
C ILE A 472 -6.03 0.09 19.28
N GLY A 473 -6.89 0.13 20.29
CA GLY A 473 -7.79 -0.96 20.65
C GLY A 473 -8.69 -1.36 19.50
N PHE A 474 -9.28 -0.40 18.78
CA PHE A 474 -10.12 -0.69 17.61
C PHE A 474 -9.35 -1.37 16.47
N LEU A 475 -8.08 -1.00 16.23
CA LEU A 475 -7.25 -1.72 15.26
C LEU A 475 -7.03 -3.18 15.65
N ASN A 476 -6.85 -3.45 16.95
CA ASN A 476 -6.73 -4.81 17.46
C ASN A 476 -8.05 -5.58 17.33
N ASP A 477 -9.18 -4.94 17.61
CA ASP A 477 -10.52 -5.55 17.56
C ASP A 477 -10.91 -5.98 16.13
N VAL A 478 -10.38 -5.33 15.11
CA VAL A 478 -10.59 -5.73 13.70
C VAL A 478 -9.49 -6.66 13.16
N GLY A 479 -8.63 -7.23 14.04
CA GLY A 479 -7.61 -8.19 13.65
C GLY A 479 -6.38 -7.61 12.94
N LEU A 480 -6.05 -6.33 13.19
CA LEU A 480 -4.89 -5.64 12.61
C LEU A 480 -3.75 -5.42 13.63
N ASP A 481 -3.64 -6.30 14.61
CA ASP A 481 -2.69 -6.21 15.72
C ASP A 481 -1.21 -6.34 15.28
N TYR A 482 -0.96 -6.93 14.11
CA TYR A 482 0.38 -7.10 13.53
C TYR A 482 0.88 -5.87 12.76
N LEU A 483 0.02 -4.95 12.34
CA LEU A 483 0.42 -3.75 11.59
C LEU A 483 1.18 -2.76 12.47
N SER A 484 2.03 -1.94 11.84
CA SER A 484 2.66 -0.78 12.49
C SER A 484 2.00 0.52 12.03
N LEU A 485 2.02 1.56 12.87
CA LEU A 485 1.46 2.87 12.52
C LEU A 485 2.26 3.59 11.42
N SER A 486 3.56 3.26 11.28
CA SER A 486 4.44 3.82 10.24
C SER A 486 4.23 3.19 8.87
N GLN A 487 3.49 2.07 8.75
CA GLN A 487 3.30 1.35 7.50
C GLN A 487 2.58 2.23 6.47
N PRO A 488 3.15 2.38 5.25
CA PRO A 488 2.53 3.14 4.18
C PRO A 488 1.22 2.49 3.71
N THR A 489 0.17 3.29 3.48
CA THR A 489 -1.13 2.77 3.03
C THR A 489 -1.08 2.08 1.67
N GLY A 490 -0.13 2.46 0.82
CA GLY A 490 0.05 1.83 -0.49
C GLY A 490 0.59 0.38 -0.45
N THR A 491 1.07 -0.09 0.72
CA THR A 491 1.55 -1.46 0.93
C THR A 491 0.50 -2.38 1.55
N LEU A 492 -0.65 -1.83 1.90
CA LEU A 492 -1.74 -2.58 2.50
C LEU A 492 -2.53 -3.34 1.43
N SER A 493 -3.00 -4.52 1.77
CA SER A 493 -4.02 -5.23 1.01
C SER A 493 -5.36 -4.46 1.03
N GLY A 494 -6.25 -4.76 0.08
CA GLY A 494 -7.57 -4.14 0.03
C GLY A 494 -8.36 -4.35 1.33
N GLY A 495 -8.35 -5.57 1.86
CA GLY A 495 -9.02 -5.89 3.13
C GLY A 495 -8.40 -5.20 4.35
N GLU A 496 -7.07 -5.08 4.44
CA GLU A 496 -6.42 -4.33 5.51
C GLU A 496 -6.82 -2.84 5.48
N ALA A 497 -6.79 -2.21 4.30
CA ALA A 497 -7.19 -0.82 4.14
C ALA A 497 -8.66 -0.59 4.53
N GLN A 498 -9.54 -1.51 4.17
CA GLN A 498 -10.96 -1.48 4.53
C GLN A 498 -11.17 -1.59 6.05
N ARG A 499 -10.49 -2.55 6.70
CA ARG A 499 -10.58 -2.72 8.18
C ARG A 499 -10.00 -1.54 8.94
N ILE A 500 -8.96 -0.88 8.44
CA ILE A 500 -8.47 0.37 9.02
C ILE A 500 -9.55 1.45 9.00
N ARG A 501 -10.29 1.59 7.89
CA ARG A 501 -11.43 2.53 7.82
C ARG A 501 -12.53 2.11 8.79
N LEU A 502 -12.86 0.83 8.85
CA LEU A 502 -13.85 0.32 9.82
C LEU A 502 -13.44 0.66 11.26
N ALA A 503 -12.20 0.39 11.65
CA ALA A 503 -11.66 0.74 12.96
C ALA A 503 -11.75 2.25 13.25
N THR A 504 -11.48 3.09 12.24
CA THR A 504 -11.60 4.55 12.35
C THR A 504 -13.06 4.98 12.58
N GLN A 505 -14.01 4.34 11.86
CA GLN A 505 -15.43 4.64 12.02
C GLN A 505 -15.98 4.18 13.36
N ILE A 506 -15.60 2.99 13.84
CA ILE A 506 -15.94 2.54 15.21
C ILE A 506 -15.40 3.55 16.23
N GLY A 507 -14.17 4.03 16.02
CA GLY A 507 -13.52 5.02 16.87
C GLY A 507 -14.20 6.40 16.88
N SER A 508 -14.96 6.74 15.84
CA SER A 508 -15.72 8.00 15.79
C SER A 508 -16.89 8.07 16.75
N GLY A 509 -17.40 6.90 17.20
CA GLY A 509 -18.53 6.81 18.12
C GLY A 509 -19.84 7.35 17.57
N LEU A 510 -20.00 7.40 16.25
CA LEU A 510 -21.24 7.86 15.60
C LEU A 510 -22.38 6.89 15.87
N VAL A 511 -23.56 7.43 16.11
CA VAL A 511 -24.80 6.72 16.44
C VAL A 511 -25.91 7.11 15.47
N GLY A 512 -26.79 6.15 15.12
CA GLY A 512 -27.91 6.39 14.21
C GLY A 512 -27.51 6.51 12.75
N VAL A 513 -26.38 5.94 12.37
CA VAL A 513 -25.83 5.92 10.99
C VAL A 513 -26.12 4.58 10.33
N ALA A 514 -26.28 4.57 9.02
CA ALA A 514 -26.29 3.36 8.20
C ALA A 514 -24.89 3.12 7.63
N TYR A 515 -24.23 2.07 8.10
CA TYR A 515 -22.93 1.65 7.55
C TYR A 515 -23.15 0.60 6.45
N ILE A 516 -22.58 0.85 5.30
CA ILE A 516 -22.65 -0.05 4.14
C ILE A 516 -21.25 -0.55 3.85
N LEU A 517 -21.04 -1.86 4.00
CA LEU A 517 -19.74 -2.51 3.88
C LEU A 517 -19.73 -3.47 2.70
N ASP A 518 -18.60 -3.50 1.98
CA ASP A 518 -18.37 -4.39 0.84
C ASP A 518 -17.38 -5.49 1.25
N GLU A 519 -17.88 -6.70 1.47
CA GLU A 519 -17.09 -7.90 1.76
C GLU A 519 -15.97 -7.69 2.82
N PRO A 520 -16.27 -7.25 4.03
CA PRO A 520 -15.25 -6.93 5.03
C PRO A 520 -14.44 -8.13 5.54
N SER A 521 -14.90 -9.36 5.32
CA SER A 521 -14.20 -10.62 5.68
C SER A 521 -13.09 -11.01 4.71
N ILE A 522 -12.94 -10.29 3.60
CA ILE A 522 -11.96 -10.60 2.56
C ILE A 522 -10.53 -10.75 3.09
N GLY A 523 -9.85 -11.84 2.70
CA GLY A 523 -8.46 -12.12 3.07
C GLY A 523 -8.25 -12.37 4.56
N LEU A 524 -9.31 -12.67 5.30
CA LEU A 524 -9.24 -13.03 6.70
C LEU A 524 -9.14 -14.54 6.90
N HIS A 525 -8.28 -14.91 7.83
CA HIS A 525 -8.36 -16.23 8.46
C HIS A 525 -9.58 -16.28 9.37
N GLN A 526 -10.22 -17.45 9.55
CA GLN A 526 -11.44 -17.59 10.37
C GLN A 526 -11.28 -17.03 11.79
N ARG A 527 -10.14 -17.22 12.44
CA ARG A 527 -9.82 -16.60 13.73
C ARG A 527 -9.98 -15.08 13.75
N ASP A 528 -9.54 -14.41 12.66
CA ASP A 528 -9.60 -12.96 12.57
C ASP A 528 -11.01 -12.51 12.14
N ASN A 529 -11.76 -13.37 11.43
CA ASN A 529 -13.17 -13.15 11.09
C ASN A 529 -14.06 -13.10 12.33
N ASP A 530 -13.84 -13.96 13.31
CA ASP A 530 -14.56 -13.93 14.60
C ASP A 530 -14.41 -12.57 15.32
N LYS A 531 -13.21 -11.96 15.25
CA LYS A 531 -12.96 -10.61 15.80
C LYS A 531 -13.74 -9.55 15.01
N LEU A 532 -13.73 -9.64 13.68
CA LEU A 532 -14.45 -8.73 12.81
C LEU A 532 -15.96 -8.77 13.08
N ILE A 533 -16.57 -9.96 13.16
CA ILE A 533 -17.99 -10.14 13.47
C ILE A 533 -18.33 -9.50 14.83
N SER A 534 -17.48 -9.73 15.83
CA SER A 534 -17.65 -9.11 17.15
C SER A 534 -17.61 -7.58 17.11
N ALA A 535 -16.69 -7.02 16.28
CA ALA A 535 -16.59 -5.57 16.07
C ALA A 535 -17.81 -5.00 15.35
N LEU A 536 -18.36 -5.70 14.36
CA LEU A 536 -19.58 -5.33 13.64
C LEU A 536 -20.78 -5.34 14.57
N LYS A 537 -20.94 -6.38 15.40
CA LYS A 537 -22.00 -6.44 16.43
C LYS A 537 -21.93 -5.28 17.40
N ARG A 538 -20.73 -4.93 17.88
CA ARG A 538 -20.55 -3.75 18.74
C ARG A 538 -20.98 -2.46 18.03
N LEU A 539 -20.68 -2.31 16.74
CA LEU A 539 -21.07 -1.14 15.97
C LEU A 539 -22.60 -1.06 15.82
N ARG A 540 -23.29 -2.20 15.61
CA ARG A 540 -24.75 -2.32 15.66
C ARG A 540 -25.30 -1.94 17.03
N ASP A 541 -24.75 -2.49 18.10
CA ASP A 541 -25.23 -2.30 19.47
C ASP A 541 -25.10 -0.84 19.97
N LEU A 542 -24.27 -0.03 19.28
CA LEU A 542 -24.25 1.42 19.48
C LEU A 542 -25.49 2.12 18.88
N GLY A 543 -26.43 1.42 18.23
CA GLY A 543 -27.63 1.96 17.62
C GLY A 543 -27.45 2.35 16.15
N ASN A 544 -26.59 1.63 15.42
CA ASN A 544 -26.35 1.81 13.99
C ASN A 544 -27.00 0.69 13.18
N SER A 545 -27.40 1.01 11.94
CA SER A 545 -27.83 0.01 10.97
C SER A 545 -26.61 -0.47 10.18
N LEU A 546 -26.40 -1.78 10.09
CA LEU A 546 -25.33 -2.36 9.28
C LEU A 546 -25.92 -3.07 8.07
N ILE A 547 -25.46 -2.71 6.88
CA ILE A 547 -25.80 -3.38 5.63
C ILE A 547 -24.49 -3.89 5.04
N VAL A 548 -24.30 -5.19 5.03
CA VAL A 548 -23.03 -5.81 4.66
C VAL A 548 -23.26 -6.72 3.45
N VAL A 549 -22.55 -6.45 2.36
CA VAL A 549 -22.47 -7.39 1.24
C VAL A 549 -21.47 -8.46 1.61
N GLU A 550 -21.90 -9.72 1.72
CA GLU A 550 -21.04 -10.81 2.19
C GLU A 550 -21.35 -12.16 1.58
N HIS A 551 -20.31 -13.02 1.63
CA HIS A 551 -20.37 -14.40 1.15
C HIS A 551 -19.83 -15.39 2.19
N ASP A 552 -19.35 -14.91 3.35
CA ASP A 552 -18.82 -15.74 4.42
C ASP A 552 -19.94 -16.39 5.23
N GLU A 553 -19.83 -17.72 5.47
CA GLU A 553 -20.83 -18.50 6.17
C GLU A 553 -21.03 -18.04 7.60
N ASP A 554 -19.93 -17.81 8.35
CA ASP A 554 -20.00 -17.45 9.77
C ASP A 554 -20.64 -16.07 9.93
N THR A 555 -20.30 -15.11 9.04
CA THR A 555 -20.93 -13.79 9.03
C THR A 555 -22.42 -13.85 8.72
N MET A 556 -22.84 -14.69 7.78
CA MET A 556 -24.28 -14.88 7.48
C MET A 556 -25.05 -15.52 8.65
N ARG A 557 -24.47 -16.52 9.31
CA ARG A 557 -25.10 -17.15 10.49
C ARG A 557 -25.26 -16.21 11.68
N GLU A 558 -24.40 -15.23 11.80
CA GLU A 558 -24.38 -14.26 12.90
C GLU A 558 -25.16 -12.97 12.59
N ALA A 559 -25.71 -12.84 11.37
CA ALA A 559 -26.55 -11.73 10.96
C ALA A 559 -27.95 -11.81 11.57
N ASP A 560 -28.54 -10.63 11.88
CA ASP A 560 -29.92 -10.55 12.38
C ASP A 560 -30.93 -10.77 11.24
N CYS A 561 -30.56 -10.41 10.00
CA CYS A 561 -31.38 -10.57 8.80
C CYS A 561 -30.47 -10.78 7.59
N ILE A 562 -30.88 -11.65 6.67
CA ILE A 562 -30.19 -11.89 5.41
C ILE A 562 -31.16 -11.58 4.26
N VAL A 563 -30.66 -10.91 3.23
CA VAL A 563 -31.37 -10.67 1.99
C VAL A 563 -30.60 -11.39 0.87
N ASP A 564 -31.22 -12.41 0.30
CA ASP A 564 -30.66 -13.17 -0.82
C ASP A 564 -31.15 -12.60 -2.16
N ILE A 565 -30.19 -12.15 -3.01
CA ILE A 565 -30.45 -11.51 -4.28
C ILE A 565 -30.02 -12.44 -5.41
N GLY A 566 -30.95 -12.74 -6.29
CA GLY A 566 -30.78 -13.70 -7.36
C GLY A 566 -31.87 -13.63 -8.43
N PRO A 567 -32.31 -14.79 -8.92
CA PRO A 567 -31.78 -16.15 -8.63
C PRO A 567 -30.46 -16.44 -9.32
N MET A 568 -30.08 -15.69 -10.36
CA MET A 568 -28.86 -15.84 -11.14
C MET A 568 -28.08 -14.51 -11.23
N ALA A 569 -27.08 -14.43 -12.12
CA ALA A 569 -26.28 -13.26 -12.36
C ALA A 569 -26.73 -12.46 -13.59
N GLY A 570 -26.33 -11.18 -13.68
CA GLY A 570 -26.59 -10.30 -14.81
C GLY A 570 -28.08 -10.06 -15.03
N GLU A 571 -28.53 -10.18 -16.28
CA GLU A 571 -29.96 -9.96 -16.67
C GLU A 571 -30.93 -10.96 -16.03
N ASN A 572 -30.45 -12.16 -15.68
CA ASN A 572 -31.21 -13.19 -15.00
C ASN A 572 -31.19 -13.07 -13.45
N GLY A 573 -30.49 -12.07 -12.93
CA GLY A 573 -30.47 -11.69 -11.52
C GLY A 573 -31.40 -10.52 -11.22
N GLY A 574 -31.14 -9.80 -10.14
CA GLY A 574 -31.79 -8.55 -9.79
C GLY A 574 -33.15 -8.68 -9.10
N GLU A 575 -33.45 -9.86 -8.55
CA GLU A 575 -34.69 -10.11 -7.78
C GLU A 575 -34.33 -10.48 -6.33
N VAL A 576 -35.24 -10.21 -5.40
CA VAL A 576 -35.13 -10.69 -4.02
C VAL A 576 -35.68 -12.10 -3.94
N VAL A 577 -34.83 -13.07 -3.68
CA VAL A 577 -35.18 -14.50 -3.58
C VAL A 577 -35.75 -14.83 -2.20
N ALA A 578 -35.07 -14.30 -1.16
CA ALA A 578 -35.48 -14.54 0.22
C ALA A 578 -35.05 -13.37 1.13
N VAL A 579 -35.79 -13.18 2.20
CA VAL A 579 -35.47 -12.24 3.29
C VAL A 579 -35.82 -12.92 4.61
N GLY A 580 -34.88 -12.96 5.56
CA GLY A 580 -35.12 -13.56 6.87
C GLY A 580 -33.84 -13.96 7.59
N THR A 581 -33.95 -14.83 8.59
CA THR A 581 -32.82 -15.39 9.32
C THR A 581 -32.10 -16.46 8.49
N ALA A 582 -30.93 -16.91 8.93
CA ALA A 582 -30.19 -17.99 8.26
C ALA A 582 -31.04 -19.28 8.19
N GLU A 583 -31.81 -19.59 9.23
CA GLU A 583 -32.72 -20.76 9.29
C GLU A 583 -33.85 -20.64 8.26
N GLU A 584 -34.42 -19.46 8.08
CA GLU A 584 -35.47 -19.22 7.09
C GLU A 584 -34.95 -19.35 5.66
N LEU A 585 -33.71 -18.87 5.40
CA LEU A 585 -33.07 -19.08 4.10
C LEU A 585 -32.77 -20.56 3.81
N MET A 586 -32.28 -21.31 4.81
CA MET A 586 -32.01 -22.74 4.67
C MET A 586 -33.27 -23.57 4.35
N ALA A 587 -34.44 -23.09 4.80
CA ALA A 587 -35.74 -23.70 4.50
C ALA A 587 -36.27 -23.36 3.11
N ASN A 588 -35.80 -22.26 2.48
CA ASN A 588 -36.30 -21.83 1.16
C ASN A 588 -35.66 -22.68 0.03
N PRO A 589 -36.46 -23.40 -0.77
CA PRO A 589 -35.94 -24.25 -1.85
C PRO A 589 -35.36 -23.46 -3.04
N ASP A 590 -35.75 -22.19 -3.20
CA ASP A 590 -35.32 -21.35 -4.31
C ASP A 590 -33.99 -20.62 -4.02
N SER A 591 -33.54 -20.64 -2.75
CA SER A 591 -32.28 -20.01 -2.33
C SER A 591 -31.09 -20.94 -2.55
N ILE A 592 -30.23 -20.60 -3.50
CA ILE A 592 -28.96 -21.29 -3.70
C ILE A 592 -28.06 -21.13 -2.46
N THR A 593 -28.05 -19.92 -1.88
CA THR A 593 -27.34 -19.62 -0.62
C THR A 593 -27.83 -20.53 0.50
N GLY A 594 -29.15 -20.65 0.67
CA GLY A 594 -29.76 -21.54 1.66
C GLY A 594 -29.43 -23.02 1.45
N ALA A 595 -29.31 -23.46 0.19
CA ALA A 595 -28.91 -24.83 -0.13
C ALA A 595 -27.46 -25.15 0.31
N TYR A 596 -26.53 -24.20 0.18
CA TYR A 596 -25.17 -24.35 0.69
C TYR A 596 -25.11 -24.28 2.22
N LEU A 597 -25.77 -23.29 2.86
CA LEU A 597 -25.82 -23.14 4.31
C LEU A 597 -26.43 -24.35 5.03
N SER A 598 -27.41 -25.02 4.40
CA SER A 598 -28.03 -26.24 4.92
C SER A 598 -27.24 -27.52 4.64
N GLY A 599 -26.16 -27.44 3.84
CA GLY A 599 -25.38 -28.61 3.43
C GLY A 599 -26.03 -29.50 2.38
N LYS A 600 -27.21 -29.12 1.84
CA LYS A 600 -27.84 -29.81 0.69
C LYS A 600 -26.94 -29.76 -0.55
N MET A 601 -26.26 -28.62 -0.77
CA MET A 601 -25.17 -28.46 -1.71
C MET A 601 -23.87 -28.27 -0.96
N LYS A 602 -22.82 -28.96 -1.38
CA LYS A 602 -21.49 -28.87 -0.73
C LYS A 602 -20.39 -29.15 -1.75
N ILE A 603 -19.23 -28.55 -1.54
CA ILE A 603 -18.01 -28.88 -2.26
C ILE A 603 -17.48 -30.19 -1.69
N PRO A 604 -17.32 -31.26 -2.51
CA PRO A 604 -16.90 -32.57 -2.00
C PRO A 604 -15.44 -32.55 -1.55
N VAL A 605 -15.14 -33.28 -0.49
CA VAL A 605 -13.76 -33.58 -0.10
C VAL A 605 -13.25 -34.71 -1.00
N PRO A 606 -12.07 -34.57 -1.66
CA PRO A 606 -11.52 -35.64 -2.47
C PRO A 606 -11.25 -36.91 -1.63
N GLU A 607 -11.69 -38.08 -2.13
CA GLU A 607 -11.48 -39.36 -1.46
C GLU A 607 -10.01 -39.77 -1.44
N VAL A 608 -9.25 -39.36 -2.46
CA VAL A 608 -7.82 -39.70 -2.59
C VAL A 608 -7.03 -38.41 -2.87
N ARG A 609 -5.97 -38.17 -2.09
CA ARG A 609 -5.03 -37.09 -2.32
C ARG A 609 -3.99 -37.51 -3.34
N ARG A 610 -3.65 -36.61 -4.30
CA ARG A 610 -2.59 -36.86 -5.30
C ARG A 610 -1.24 -36.93 -4.63
N LYS A 611 -0.35 -37.78 -5.16
CA LYS A 611 1.03 -37.90 -4.68
C LYS A 611 1.93 -36.90 -5.43
N PRO A 612 2.86 -36.23 -4.75
CA PRO A 612 3.85 -35.37 -5.40
C PRO A 612 4.69 -36.12 -6.43
N GLN A 613 4.95 -35.50 -7.56
CA GLN A 613 5.86 -35.98 -8.60
C GLN A 613 7.31 -35.55 -8.34
N GLY A 614 7.51 -34.51 -7.53
CA GLY A 614 8.80 -33.92 -7.15
C GLY A 614 8.58 -32.80 -6.16
N TYR A 615 9.65 -32.08 -5.87
CA TYR A 615 9.60 -30.97 -4.93
C TYR A 615 10.43 -29.78 -5.42
N LEU A 616 9.89 -28.57 -5.24
CA LEU A 616 10.65 -27.32 -5.22
C LEU A 616 11.01 -27.02 -3.77
N THR A 617 12.28 -26.75 -3.51
CA THR A 617 12.72 -26.42 -2.14
C THR A 617 13.23 -24.98 -2.10
N VAL A 618 12.47 -24.10 -1.45
CA VAL A 618 12.90 -22.74 -1.11
C VAL A 618 13.77 -22.83 0.14
N LYS A 619 15.01 -22.35 0.07
CA LYS A 619 15.98 -22.39 1.17
C LYS A 619 16.29 -21.00 1.71
N GLY A 620 16.24 -20.85 3.02
CA GLY A 620 16.70 -19.64 3.71
C GLY A 620 15.88 -18.39 3.39
N ALA A 621 14.56 -18.52 3.26
CA ALA A 621 13.65 -17.43 3.03
C ALA A 621 13.64 -16.45 4.21
N SER A 622 14.01 -15.18 3.98
CA SER A 622 14.20 -14.16 5.02
C SER A 622 13.68 -12.77 4.60
N GLU A 623 12.77 -12.71 3.64
CA GLU A 623 12.12 -11.47 3.22
C GLU A 623 11.03 -11.06 4.21
N ASN A 624 10.91 -9.77 4.47
CA ASN A 624 9.96 -9.18 5.41
C ASN A 624 10.05 -9.84 6.80
N ASN A 625 8.96 -10.49 7.25
CA ASN A 625 8.88 -11.16 8.55
C ASN A 625 9.36 -12.62 8.54
N LEU A 626 9.79 -13.17 7.42
CA LEU A 626 10.23 -14.57 7.33
C LEU A 626 11.53 -14.82 8.11
N LYS A 627 11.54 -15.87 8.93
CA LYS A 627 12.61 -16.19 9.89
C LYS A 627 13.60 -17.23 9.35
N ASN A 628 14.18 -16.97 8.16
CA ASN A 628 15.17 -17.86 7.53
C ASN A 628 14.66 -19.30 7.36
N ILE A 629 13.42 -19.44 6.91
CA ILE A 629 12.75 -20.74 6.79
C ILE A 629 13.13 -21.45 5.49
N SER A 630 13.00 -22.78 5.50
CA SER A 630 13.10 -23.62 4.31
C SER A 630 11.81 -24.38 4.13
N VAL A 631 11.22 -24.28 2.92
CA VAL A 631 9.89 -24.81 2.63
C VAL A 631 9.92 -25.63 1.35
N LYS A 632 9.28 -26.82 1.37
CA LYS A 632 9.14 -27.69 0.20
C LYS A 632 7.76 -27.54 -0.40
N PHE A 633 7.71 -27.20 -1.69
CA PHE A 633 6.48 -27.16 -2.47
C PHE A 633 6.41 -28.40 -3.36
N PRO A 634 5.40 -29.26 -3.17
CA PRO A 634 5.24 -30.45 -4.00
C PRO A 634 4.83 -30.11 -5.43
N ILE A 635 5.38 -30.84 -6.42
CA ILE A 635 5.12 -30.65 -7.84
C ILE A 635 4.02 -31.60 -8.31
N GLY A 636 3.16 -31.15 -9.25
CA GLY A 636 2.09 -31.94 -9.86
C GLY A 636 0.87 -32.16 -8.96
N VAL A 637 0.70 -31.34 -7.92
CA VAL A 637 -0.42 -31.41 -6.98
C VAL A 637 -0.99 -30.03 -6.71
N PHE A 638 -2.18 -29.99 -6.10
CA PHE A 638 -2.82 -28.79 -5.62
C PHE A 638 -2.39 -28.47 -4.17
N THR A 639 -1.62 -27.41 -4.00
CA THR A 639 -1.08 -26.96 -2.71
C THR A 639 -1.75 -25.68 -2.26
N CYS A 640 -2.28 -25.65 -1.03
CA CYS A 640 -2.74 -24.43 -0.37
C CYS A 640 -1.67 -23.92 0.61
N VAL A 641 -1.36 -22.62 0.55
CA VAL A 641 -0.55 -21.92 1.55
C VAL A 641 -1.50 -21.14 2.45
N THR A 642 -1.58 -21.56 3.71
CA THR A 642 -2.56 -21.10 4.69
C THR A 642 -1.90 -20.37 5.86
N GLY A 643 -2.69 -19.90 6.82
CA GLY A 643 -2.24 -19.25 8.05
C GLY A 643 -2.88 -17.90 8.28
N VAL A 644 -2.72 -17.37 9.47
CA VAL A 644 -3.33 -16.09 9.89
C VAL A 644 -2.86 -14.90 9.03
N SER A 645 -3.61 -13.80 9.08
CA SER A 645 -3.26 -12.58 8.37
C SER A 645 -1.89 -12.06 8.83
N GLY A 646 -1.03 -11.63 7.90
CA GLY A 646 0.33 -11.17 8.21
C GLY A 646 1.34 -12.26 8.58
N SER A 647 1.02 -13.57 8.47
CA SER A 647 1.94 -14.67 8.81
C SER A 647 3.13 -14.86 7.85
N GLY A 648 3.15 -14.17 6.70
CA GLY A 648 4.24 -14.21 5.73
C GLY A 648 3.96 -15.03 4.47
N LYS A 649 2.72 -15.46 4.20
CA LYS A 649 2.31 -16.23 3.01
C LYS A 649 2.73 -15.56 1.71
N SER A 650 2.32 -14.31 1.50
CA SER A 650 2.62 -13.55 0.27
C SER A 650 4.12 -13.25 0.15
N SER A 651 4.84 -13.07 1.27
CA SER A 651 6.31 -12.92 1.25
C SER A 651 6.98 -14.20 0.76
N LEU A 652 6.51 -15.38 1.16
CA LEU A 652 7.06 -16.66 0.72
C LEU A 652 6.70 -16.96 -0.73
N VAL A 653 5.42 -16.81 -1.10
CA VAL A 653 4.90 -17.25 -2.39
C VAL A 653 5.14 -16.19 -3.48
N ASN A 654 4.69 -14.95 -3.25
CA ASN A 654 4.74 -13.89 -4.28
C ASN A 654 6.13 -13.26 -4.38
N GLU A 655 6.75 -12.88 -3.23
CA GLU A 655 8.00 -12.15 -3.25
C GLU A 655 9.21 -13.07 -3.53
N ILE A 656 9.20 -14.31 -3.04
CA ILE A 656 10.33 -15.23 -3.22
C ILE A 656 10.05 -16.24 -4.32
N LEU A 657 9.09 -17.16 -4.12
CA LEU A 657 8.86 -18.28 -5.02
C LEU A 657 8.53 -17.81 -6.44
N TYR A 658 7.49 -16.97 -6.58
CA TYR A 658 7.07 -16.48 -7.90
C TYR A 658 8.15 -15.65 -8.57
N LYS A 659 8.71 -14.63 -7.89
CA LYS A 659 9.70 -13.74 -8.51
C LYS A 659 10.96 -14.50 -8.93
N LYS A 660 11.46 -15.42 -8.12
CA LYS A 660 12.64 -16.22 -8.48
C LYS A 660 12.37 -17.15 -9.65
N LEU A 661 11.26 -17.89 -9.63
CA LEU A 661 10.90 -18.76 -10.74
C LEU A 661 10.60 -17.98 -12.02
N ALA A 662 9.99 -16.81 -11.93
CA ALA A 662 9.77 -15.93 -13.07
C ALA A 662 11.08 -15.45 -13.70
N CYS A 663 12.11 -15.17 -12.90
CA CYS A 663 13.45 -14.87 -13.41
C CYS A 663 14.08 -16.07 -14.13
N VAL A 664 13.98 -17.27 -13.55
CA VAL A 664 14.62 -18.48 -14.06
C VAL A 664 13.87 -19.02 -15.29
N LEU A 665 12.56 -19.22 -15.19
CA LEU A 665 11.74 -19.88 -16.22
C LEU A 665 11.26 -18.92 -17.31
N ASN A 666 10.77 -17.75 -16.91
CA ASN A 666 10.18 -16.79 -17.85
C ASN A 666 11.14 -15.67 -18.25
N ARG A 667 12.39 -15.66 -17.73
CA ARG A 667 13.40 -14.60 -17.94
C ARG A 667 12.87 -13.20 -17.58
N ALA A 668 12.03 -13.14 -16.54
CA ALA A 668 11.48 -11.87 -16.06
C ALA A 668 12.57 -11.03 -15.37
N ARG A 669 12.48 -9.72 -15.54
CA ARG A 669 13.42 -8.74 -14.97
C ARG A 669 12.87 -8.15 -13.69
N ILE A 670 12.79 -8.99 -12.65
CA ILE A 670 12.27 -8.63 -11.33
C ILE A 670 13.23 -9.12 -10.26
N LYS A 671 13.31 -8.41 -9.13
CA LYS A 671 14.19 -8.79 -8.03
C LYS A 671 13.43 -9.69 -7.06
N PRO A 672 13.89 -10.94 -6.85
CA PRO A 672 13.31 -11.81 -5.83
C PRO A 672 13.59 -11.30 -4.42
N GLY A 673 12.71 -11.60 -3.48
CA GLY A 673 12.92 -11.34 -2.05
C GLY A 673 14.12 -12.10 -1.50
N LYS A 674 14.58 -11.75 -0.32
CA LYS A 674 15.78 -12.32 0.32
C LYS A 674 15.60 -13.81 0.62
N HIS A 675 16.42 -14.64 -0.01
CA HIS A 675 16.49 -16.10 0.17
C HIS A 675 17.89 -16.59 -0.18
N LYS A 676 18.21 -17.82 0.17
CA LYS A 676 19.49 -18.43 -0.21
C LYS A 676 19.44 -19.01 -1.61
N ASP A 677 18.52 -19.95 -1.87
CA ASP A 677 18.37 -20.61 -3.17
C ASP A 677 17.00 -21.29 -3.31
N ILE A 678 16.63 -21.66 -4.55
CA ILE A 678 15.48 -22.53 -4.86
C ILE A 678 15.94 -23.69 -5.71
N GLU A 679 15.83 -24.91 -5.17
CA GLU A 679 16.19 -26.15 -5.85
C GLU A 679 14.98 -26.80 -6.53
N GLY A 680 15.22 -27.59 -7.59
CA GLY A 680 14.20 -28.35 -8.31
C GLY A 680 13.52 -27.58 -9.44
N THR A 681 14.05 -26.42 -9.81
CA THR A 681 13.45 -25.53 -10.85
C THR A 681 13.47 -26.16 -12.24
N GLU A 682 14.39 -27.09 -12.51
CA GLU A 682 14.53 -27.82 -13.77
C GLU A 682 13.36 -28.76 -14.09
N GLN A 683 12.52 -29.06 -13.12
CA GLN A 683 11.33 -29.90 -13.28
C GLN A 683 10.15 -29.14 -13.90
N LEU A 684 10.26 -27.81 -13.99
CA LEU A 684 9.22 -26.92 -14.49
C LEU A 684 9.68 -26.17 -15.75
N ASP A 685 8.73 -25.82 -16.61
CA ASP A 685 8.97 -25.09 -17.85
C ASP A 685 8.49 -23.63 -17.80
N LYS A 686 7.49 -23.34 -16.99
CA LYS A 686 6.86 -22.03 -16.95
C LYS A 686 6.21 -21.74 -15.59
N ILE A 687 6.19 -20.47 -15.18
CA ILE A 687 5.38 -20.00 -14.06
C ILE A 687 4.37 -18.95 -14.51
N ILE A 688 3.17 -19.05 -13.99
CA ILE A 688 2.07 -18.13 -14.24
C ILE A 688 1.52 -17.62 -12.91
N ASN A 689 1.49 -16.29 -12.74
CA ASN A 689 0.87 -15.66 -11.60
C ASN A 689 -0.51 -15.13 -11.96
N ILE A 690 -1.50 -15.48 -11.17
CA ILE A 690 -2.89 -15.06 -11.32
C ILE A 690 -3.28 -14.28 -10.06
N ASP A 691 -3.02 -12.99 -10.09
CA ASP A 691 -3.29 -12.04 -9.01
C ASP A 691 -4.53 -11.18 -9.31
N GLN A 692 -4.97 -10.39 -8.34
CA GLN A 692 -6.13 -9.50 -8.43
C GLN A 692 -5.84 -8.18 -9.17
N SER A 693 -4.64 -8.01 -9.73
CA SER A 693 -4.30 -6.79 -10.47
C SER A 693 -5.17 -6.66 -11.73
N PRO A 694 -5.55 -5.44 -12.13
CA PRO A 694 -6.37 -5.22 -13.32
C PRO A 694 -5.73 -5.83 -14.58
N ILE A 695 -6.56 -6.35 -15.50
CA ILE A 695 -6.12 -6.89 -16.80
C ILE A 695 -5.60 -5.81 -17.76
N GLY A 696 -5.64 -4.55 -17.35
CA GLY A 696 -5.06 -3.41 -18.05
C GLY A 696 -5.37 -2.10 -17.32
N ARG A 697 -4.59 -1.07 -17.64
CA ARG A 697 -4.67 0.24 -16.96
C ARG A 697 -5.54 1.27 -17.72
N THR A 698 -6.04 0.91 -18.88
CA THR A 698 -6.80 1.83 -19.75
C THR A 698 -8.18 1.28 -20.07
N PRO A 699 -9.16 2.13 -20.37
CA PRO A 699 -10.51 1.72 -20.79
C PRO A 699 -10.52 0.85 -22.05
N ARG A 700 -9.44 0.81 -22.82
CA ARG A 700 -9.28 -0.02 -24.03
C ARG A 700 -9.05 -1.49 -23.72
N SER A 701 -8.51 -1.79 -22.55
CA SER A 701 -8.34 -3.18 -22.10
C SER A 701 -9.69 -3.71 -21.67
N ASN A 702 -10.06 -4.90 -22.17
CA ASN A 702 -11.31 -5.55 -21.86
C ASN A 702 -11.14 -7.09 -21.93
N PRO A 703 -12.11 -7.89 -21.48
CA PRO A 703 -12.03 -9.36 -21.51
C PRO A 703 -11.74 -9.92 -22.91
N ALA A 704 -12.37 -9.37 -23.95
CA ALA A 704 -12.16 -9.85 -25.32
C ALA A 704 -10.72 -9.61 -25.82
N THR A 705 -10.11 -8.48 -25.48
CA THR A 705 -8.72 -8.19 -25.88
C THR A 705 -7.71 -9.00 -25.08
N TYR A 706 -7.96 -9.22 -23.78
CA TYR A 706 -7.05 -9.93 -22.90
C TYR A 706 -6.99 -11.43 -23.22
N THR A 707 -8.15 -12.06 -23.46
CA THR A 707 -8.24 -13.48 -23.88
C THR A 707 -7.78 -13.70 -25.32
N GLY A 708 -7.58 -12.62 -26.08
CA GLY A 708 -7.22 -12.68 -27.49
C GLY A 708 -8.38 -13.15 -28.39
N VAL A 709 -9.62 -13.23 -27.91
CA VAL A 709 -10.78 -13.58 -28.73
C VAL A 709 -11.11 -12.47 -29.72
N PHE A 710 -10.80 -11.22 -29.34
CA PHE A 710 -11.05 -10.06 -30.18
C PHE A 710 -10.32 -10.10 -31.53
N ASP A 711 -9.14 -10.71 -31.59
CA ASP A 711 -8.40 -10.87 -32.86
C ASP A 711 -9.15 -11.75 -33.84
N HIS A 712 -9.74 -12.85 -33.37
CA HIS A 712 -10.56 -13.72 -34.20
C HIS A 712 -11.89 -13.07 -34.61
N ILE A 713 -12.50 -12.28 -33.71
CA ILE A 713 -13.70 -11.50 -34.02
C ILE A 713 -13.40 -10.49 -35.13
N ARG A 714 -12.30 -9.75 -35.06
CA ARG A 714 -11.89 -8.79 -36.11
C ARG A 714 -11.62 -9.48 -37.46
N GLU A 715 -10.97 -10.65 -37.44
CA GLU A 715 -10.78 -11.45 -38.64
C GLU A 715 -12.09 -11.88 -39.25
N LEU A 716 -13.04 -12.34 -38.43
CA LEU A 716 -14.39 -12.73 -38.91
C LEU A 716 -15.14 -11.55 -39.56
N PHE A 717 -15.08 -10.36 -38.95
CA PHE A 717 -15.69 -9.15 -39.53
C PHE A 717 -15.03 -8.75 -40.85
N ALA A 718 -13.70 -8.84 -40.96
CA ALA A 718 -13.00 -8.58 -42.23
C ALA A 718 -13.35 -9.59 -43.34
N MET A 719 -13.83 -10.77 -43.00
CA MET A 719 -14.28 -11.79 -43.97
C MET A 719 -15.70 -11.59 -44.46
N THR A 720 -16.48 -10.69 -43.86
CA THR A 720 -17.87 -10.42 -44.29
C THR A 720 -17.93 -9.83 -45.71
N LYS A 721 -19.03 -10.01 -46.40
CA LYS A 721 -19.22 -9.50 -47.77
C LYS A 721 -19.06 -7.98 -47.83
N ASP A 722 -19.65 -7.28 -46.87
CA ASP A 722 -19.61 -5.80 -46.80
C ASP A 722 -18.21 -5.27 -46.56
N ALA A 723 -17.43 -5.93 -45.66
CA ALA A 723 -16.05 -5.53 -45.40
C ALA A 723 -15.15 -5.74 -46.63
N LYS A 724 -15.30 -6.90 -47.32
CA LYS A 724 -14.57 -7.19 -48.54
C LYS A 724 -14.92 -6.24 -49.68
N ALA A 725 -16.20 -5.89 -49.84
CA ALA A 725 -16.63 -4.94 -50.86
C ALA A 725 -16.04 -3.52 -50.63
N ARG A 726 -15.79 -3.15 -49.39
CA ARG A 726 -15.21 -1.87 -49.00
C ARG A 726 -13.68 -1.90 -48.83
N GLY A 727 -13.03 -3.05 -49.04
CA GLY A 727 -11.61 -3.21 -48.86
C GLY A 727 -11.13 -3.07 -47.41
N TYR A 728 -11.97 -3.40 -46.43
CA TYR A 728 -11.68 -3.29 -45.01
C TYR A 728 -10.89 -4.52 -44.54
N ASP A 729 -9.72 -4.29 -44.00
CA ASP A 729 -8.91 -5.30 -43.33
C ASP A 729 -9.26 -5.45 -41.85
N LYS A 730 -8.66 -6.41 -41.16
CA LYS A 730 -8.82 -6.60 -39.71
C LYS A 730 -8.41 -5.38 -38.87
N GLY A 731 -7.56 -4.49 -39.39
CA GLY A 731 -7.16 -3.27 -38.71
C GLY A 731 -8.27 -2.24 -38.58
N ARG A 732 -9.20 -2.23 -39.56
CA ARG A 732 -10.39 -1.37 -39.55
C ARG A 732 -11.29 -1.61 -38.34
N PHE A 733 -11.40 -2.85 -37.89
CA PHE A 733 -12.22 -3.28 -36.76
C PHE A 733 -11.48 -3.18 -35.40
N SER A 734 -10.32 -2.49 -35.36
CA SER A 734 -9.57 -2.25 -34.13
C SER A 734 -9.83 -0.83 -33.61
N PHE A 735 -10.32 -0.69 -32.39
CA PHE A 735 -10.45 0.60 -31.72
C PHE A 735 -9.08 1.22 -31.29
N ASN A 736 -7.98 0.46 -31.41
CA ASN A 736 -6.62 0.95 -31.15
C ASN A 736 -5.93 1.57 -32.37
N LYS A 737 -6.41 1.23 -33.59
CA LYS A 737 -5.80 1.71 -34.85
C LYS A 737 -6.60 2.86 -35.46
N LYS A 738 -5.92 3.83 -36.04
CA LYS A 738 -6.56 4.89 -36.87
C LYS A 738 -7.30 4.25 -38.06
N GLY A 739 -8.36 4.92 -38.49
CA GLY A 739 -9.15 4.52 -39.66
C GLY A 739 -10.51 3.93 -39.33
N GLY A 740 -10.66 3.06 -38.31
CA GLY A 740 -11.93 2.49 -37.90
C GLY A 740 -12.47 2.99 -36.58
N ARG A 741 -11.62 3.54 -35.72
CA ARG A 741 -11.99 4.06 -34.41
C ARG A 741 -12.59 5.47 -34.49
N CYS A 742 -13.32 5.84 -33.47
CA CYS A 742 -13.69 7.24 -33.23
C CYS A 742 -12.43 8.06 -32.91
N GLU A 743 -12.13 9.08 -33.70
CA GLU A 743 -10.92 9.89 -33.48
C GLU A 743 -11.10 10.91 -32.36
N ALA A 744 -12.32 11.31 -31.99
CA ALA A 744 -12.59 12.22 -30.88
C ALA A 744 -12.15 11.64 -29.54
N CYS A 745 -12.51 10.38 -29.25
CA CYS A 745 -12.08 9.67 -28.04
C CYS A 745 -10.89 8.72 -28.30
N ALA A 746 -10.32 8.73 -29.49
CA ALA A 746 -9.24 7.84 -29.90
C ALA A 746 -9.53 6.34 -29.66
N GLY A 747 -10.80 5.95 -29.62
CA GLY A 747 -11.27 4.57 -29.39
C GLY A 747 -11.54 4.21 -27.92
N ASP A 748 -11.42 5.14 -26.97
CA ASP A 748 -11.73 4.86 -25.55
C ASP A 748 -13.23 4.75 -25.28
N GLY A 749 -14.07 5.39 -26.10
CA GLY A 749 -15.52 5.48 -25.90
C GLY A 749 -15.93 6.51 -24.86
N ILE A 750 -15.00 6.93 -24.01
CA ILE A 750 -15.18 7.90 -22.94
C ILE A 750 -14.13 9.00 -23.06
N LEU A 751 -14.42 10.17 -22.50
CA LEU A 751 -13.49 11.29 -22.36
C LEU A 751 -13.18 11.46 -20.88
N LYS A 752 -11.90 11.51 -20.55
CA LYS A 752 -11.41 11.83 -19.21
C LYS A 752 -11.31 13.34 -19.06
N ILE A 753 -12.05 13.89 -18.13
CA ILE A 753 -11.97 15.31 -17.74
C ILE A 753 -11.15 15.37 -16.45
N GLU A 754 -9.93 15.89 -16.55
CA GLU A 754 -9.05 16.07 -15.41
C GLU A 754 -9.50 17.23 -14.53
N MET A 755 -9.79 16.96 -13.29
CA MET A 755 -10.22 17.95 -12.30
C MET A 755 -9.05 18.20 -11.33
N GLN A 756 -8.51 19.45 -11.30
CA GLN A 756 -7.30 19.78 -10.53
C GLN A 756 -7.37 19.46 -9.02
N PHE A 757 -8.56 19.51 -8.42
CA PHE A 757 -8.77 19.30 -6.97
C PHE A 757 -9.82 18.25 -6.64
N LEU A 758 -10.46 17.64 -7.63
CA LEU A 758 -11.49 16.62 -7.50
C LEU A 758 -11.07 15.36 -8.26
N PRO A 759 -11.68 14.20 -8.00
CA PRO A 759 -11.45 13.00 -8.81
C PRO A 759 -11.79 13.28 -10.29
N ASP A 760 -11.01 12.68 -11.18
CA ASP A 760 -11.25 12.77 -12.61
C ASP A 760 -12.64 12.26 -12.98
N VAL A 761 -13.34 12.99 -13.86
CA VAL A 761 -14.67 12.61 -14.33
C VAL A 761 -14.56 11.94 -15.70
N TYR A 762 -15.23 10.82 -15.85
CA TYR A 762 -15.30 10.08 -17.12
C TYR A 762 -16.70 10.22 -17.71
N VAL A 763 -16.79 10.85 -18.89
CA VAL A 763 -18.06 11.06 -19.60
C VAL A 763 -18.06 10.29 -20.92
N PRO A 764 -19.21 9.74 -21.36
CA PRO A 764 -19.32 9.13 -22.67
C PRO A 764 -18.93 10.13 -23.78
N CYS A 765 -18.21 9.65 -24.78
CA CYS A 765 -17.82 10.48 -25.92
C CYS A 765 -19.05 10.97 -26.69
N GLU A 766 -19.23 12.27 -26.84
CA GLU A 766 -20.39 12.89 -27.55
C GLU A 766 -20.47 12.52 -29.02
N VAL A 767 -19.34 12.17 -29.66
CA VAL A 767 -19.30 11.84 -31.10
C VAL A 767 -19.72 10.39 -31.37
N CYS A 768 -19.22 9.44 -30.57
CA CYS A 768 -19.53 8.01 -30.79
C CYS A 768 -20.52 7.45 -29.75
N HIS A 769 -20.95 8.24 -28.78
CA HIS A 769 -21.89 7.82 -27.71
C HIS A 769 -21.46 6.49 -27.04
N GLY A 770 -20.18 6.37 -26.68
CA GLY A 770 -19.62 5.16 -26.09
C GLY A 770 -19.24 4.04 -27.07
N LYS A 771 -19.61 4.12 -28.33
CA LYS A 771 -19.46 3.01 -29.31
C LYS A 771 -18.04 2.77 -29.80
N ARG A 772 -17.06 3.62 -29.48
CA ARG A 772 -15.62 3.48 -29.77
C ARG A 772 -15.22 3.55 -31.25
N TYR A 773 -16.12 3.32 -32.20
CA TYR A 773 -15.89 3.24 -33.63
C TYR A 773 -16.52 4.41 -34.39
N ASN A 774 -16.02 4.65 -35.59
CA ASN A 774 -16.66 5.57 -36.52
C ASN A 774 -17.90 4.92 -37.17
N ARG A 775 -18.77 5.75 -37.72
CA ARG A 775 -20.06 5.35 -38.30
C ARG A 775 -19.93 4.28 -39.40
N GLU A 776 -18.95 4.47 -40.30
CA GLU A 776 -18.73 3.57 -41.44
C GLU A 776 -18.32 2.14 -41.01
N THR A 777 -17.51 2.01 -39.92
CA THR A 777 -17.14 0.69 -39.39
C THR A 777 -18.33 -0.02 -38.75
N LEU A 778 -19.26 0.72 -38.13
CA LEU A 778 -20.45 0.20 -37.50
C LEU A 778 -21.53 -0.25 -38.52
N GLU A 779 -21.42 0.15 -39.78
CA GLU A 779 -22.33 -0.32 -40.85
C GLU A 779 -22.07 -1.79 -41.23
N VAL A 780 -20.83 -2.28 -41.01
CA VAL A 780 -20.50 -3.69 -41.29
C VAL A 780 -21.10 -4.58 -40.22
N LYS A 781 -21.89 -5.58 -40.64
CA LYS A 781 -22.60 -6.48 -39.75
C LYS A 781 -22.26 -7.96 -40.03
N TYR A 782 -22.20 -8.74 -38.93
CA TYR A 782 -22.15 -10.20 -38.96
C TYR A 782 -23.37 -10.74 -38.22
N LYS A 783 -24.14 -11.61 -38.82
CA LYS A 783 -25.44 -12.10 -38.31
C LYS A 783 -26.34 -10.95 -37.75
N GLY A 784 -26.36 -9.82 -38.44
CA GLY A 784 -27.20 -8.67 -38.06
C GLY A 784 -26.60 -7.74 -37.00
N LYS A 785 -25.52 -8.09 -36.34
CA LYS A 785 -24.86 -7.29 -35.30
C LYS A 785 -23.57 -6.66 -35.82
N ASN A 786 -23.30 -5.38 -35.43
CA ASN A 786 -22.04 -4.71 -35.70
C ASN A 786 -20.99 -5.04 -34.65
N ILE A 787 -19.73 -4.58 -34.86
CA ILE A 787 -18.60 -4.92 -33.97
C ILE A 787 -18.78 -4.38 -32.54
N PHE A 788 -19.46 -3.24 -32.35
CA PHE A 788 -19.75 -2.69 -31.04
C PHE A 788 -20.81 -3.52 -30.31
N GLU A 789 -21.91 -3.87 -31.01
CA GLU A 789 -22.99 -4.70 -30.47
C GLU A 789 -22.46 -6.08 -30.05
N VAL A 790 -21.49 -6.63 -30.77
CA VAL A 790 -20.79 -7.86 -30.35
C VAL A 790 -19.94 -7.67 -29.09
N LEU A 791 -19.26 -6.56 -28.97
CA LEU A 791 -18.50 -6.27 -27.73
C LEU A 791 -19.42 -5.96 -26.54
N ASP A 792 -20.64 -5.49 -26.79
CA ASP A 792 -21.63 -5.18 -25.76
C ASP A 792 -22.43 -6.43 -25.29
N MET A 793 -22.30 -7.55 -26.00
CA MET A 793 -22.87 -8.83 -25.56
C MET A 793 -22.23 -9.31 -24.26
N ASN A 794 -23.04 -9.92 -23.40
CA ASN A 794 -22.51 -10.71 -22.30
C ASN A 794 -21.90 -12.05 -22.82
N VAL A 795 -21.16 -12.72 -21.95
CA VAL A 795 -20.44 -13.96 -22.33
C VAL A 795 -21.40 -15.06 -22.76
N ASP A 796 -22.59 -15.24 -22.12
CA ASP A 796 -23.58 -16.25 -22.47
C ASP A 796 -24.17 -15.99 -23.84
N GLU A 797 -24.64 -14.76 -24.11
CA GLU A 797 -25.14 -14.36 -25.44
C GLU A 797 -24.08 -14.56 -26.52
N ALA A 798 -22.83 -14.22 -26.23
CA ALA A 798 -21.74 -14.38 -27.17
C ALA A 798 -21.41 -15.86 -27.44
N CYS A 799 -21.56 -16.77 -26.48
CA CYS A 799 -21.44 -18.21 -26.68
C CYS A 799 -22.46 -18.75 -27.70
N GLU A 800 -23.72 -18.31 -27.57
CA GLU A 800 -24.80 -18.67 -28.50
C GLU A 800 -24.57 -18.05 -29.87
N PHE A 801 -24.22 -16.75 -29.91
CA PHE A 801 -24.01 -16.06 -31.19
C PHE A 801 -22.88 -16.64 -32.03
N PHE A 802 -21.81 -17.07 -31.39
CA PHE A 802 -20.64 -17.68 -32.06
C PHE A 802 -20.62 -19.21 -32.04
N GLU A 803 -21.74 -19.87 -31.81
CA GLU A 803 -21.86 -21.33 -31.78
C GLU A 803 -21.20 -22.01 -33.00
N SER A 804 -21.37 -21.41 -34.17
CA SER A 804 -20.86 -21.92 -35.46
C SER A 804 -19.36 -21.57 -35.72
N VAL A 805 -18.68 -20.88 -34.81
CA VAL A 805 -17.30 -20.44 -34.99
C VAL A 805 -16.41 -20.99 -33.87
N PRO A 806 -15.88 -22.23 -34.02
CA PRO A 806 -15.17 -22.92 -32.92
C PRO A 806 -13.97 -22.18 -32.34
N SER A 807 -13.22 -21.39 -33.15
CA SER A 807 -12.06 -20.63 -32.72
C SER A 807 -12.41 -19.48 -31.75
N ILE A 808 -13.61 -18.91 -31.90
CA ILE A 808 -14.15 -17.86 -31.02
C ILE A 808 -14.83 -18.50 -29.81
N ARG A 809 -15.75 -19.46 -30.10
CA ARG A 809 -16.56 -20.15 -29.09
C ARG A 809 -15.69 -20.72 -27.96
N ARG A 810 -14.63 -21.49 -28.28
CA ARG A 810 -13.76 -22.13 -27.29
C ARG A 810 -13.18 -21.12 -26.28
N LYS A 811 -12.81 -19.91 -26.73
CA LYS A 811 -12.24 -18.86 -25.83
C LYS A 811 -13.31 -18.17 -24.98
N ILE A 812 -14.54 -18.05 -25.51
CA ILE A 812 -15.64 -17.45 -24.75
C ILE A 812 -16.17 -18.45 -23.71
N GLU A 813 -16.23 -19.74 -24.06
CA GLU A 813 -16.62 -20.81 -23.14
C GLU A 813 -15.74 -20.86 -21.90
N THR A 814 -14.42 -20.62 -22.02
CA THR A 814 -13.54 -20.56 -20.83
C THR A 814 -13.88 -19.40 -19.89
N LEU A 815 -14.41 -18.28 -20.41
CA LEU A 815 -14.94 -17.19 -19.56
C LEU A 815 -16.22 -17.60 -18.82
N ARG A 816 -17.10 -18.36 -19.49
CA ARG A 816 -18.31 -18.91 -18.87
C ARG A 816 -17.97 -19.95 -17.80
N ASP A 817 -17.01 -20.84 -18.08
CA ASP A 817 -16.57 -21.89 -17.16
C ASP A 817 -16.04 -21.32 -15.84
N VAL A 818 -15.34 -20.17 -15.88
CA VAL A 818 -14.85 -19.49 -14.66
C VAL A 818 -15.94 -18.66 -13.95
N GLY A 819 -17.22 -18.79 -14.35
CA GLY A 819 -18.32 -18.07 -13.70
C GLY A 819 -18.45 -16.60 -14.07
N LEU A 820 -17.97 -16.21 -15.26
CA LEU A 820 -18.08 -14.84 -15.78
C LEU A 820 -19.09 -14.71 -16.91
N SER A 821 -20.20 -15.47 -16.85
CA SER A 821 -21.24 -15.47 -17.87
C SER A 821 -21.90 -14.10 -18.07
N TYR A 822 -21.98 -13.31 -17.03
CA TYR A 822 -22.68 -12.03 -16.98
C TYR A 822 -21.87 -10.83 -17.47
N ILE A 823 -20.53 -10.91 -17.54
CA ILE A 823 -19.72 -9.76 -17.98
C ILE A 823 -19.84 -9.55 -19.49
N LYS A 824 -19.73 -8.29 -19.92
CA LYS A 824 -19.68 -7.96 -21.34
C LYS A 824 -18.29 -8.19 -21.92
N LEU A 825 -18.19 -8.70 -23.16
CA LEU A 825 -16.91 -8.94 -23.84
C LEU A 825 -16.06 -7.66 -23.93
N GLY A 826 -16.68 -6.51 -24.16
CA GLY A 826 -16.04 -5.20 -24.28
C GLY A 826 -15.99 -4.39 -22.98
N GLN A 827 -16.35 -4.96 -21.83
CA GLN A 827 -16.35 -4.25 -20.54
C GLN A 827 -14.97 -3.69 -20.21
N PRO A 828 -14.82 -2.40 -19.92
CA PRO A 828 -13.52 -1.81 -19.58
C PRO A 828 -12.87 -2.49 -18.37
N SER A 829 -11.56 -2.72 -18.43
CA SER A 829 -10.83 -3.33 -17.31
C SER A 829 -10.91 -2.53 -16.01
N THR A 830 -11.18 -1.23 -16.10
CA THR A 830 -11.32 -0.33 -14.94
C THR A 830 -12.63 -0.50 -14.18
N THR A 831 -13.62 -1.18 -14.79
CA THR A 831 -14.92 -1.46 -14.16
C THR A 831 -15.02 -2.87 -13.59
N LEU A 832 -14.03 -3.73 -13.89
CA LEU A 832 -13.97 -5.08 -13.33
C LEU A 832 -13.49 -5.03 -11.87
N SER A 833 -14.08 -5.86 -11.03
CA SER A 833 -13.58 -6.14 -9.70
C SER A 833 -12.24 -6.91 -9.76
N GLY A 834 -11.48 -6.93 -8.65
CA GLY A 834 -10.23 -7.69 -8.57
C GLY A 834 -10.43 -9.18 -8.86
N GLY A 835 -11.48 -9.78 -8.30
CA GLY A 835 -11.83 -11.19 -8.53
C GLY A 835 -12.27 -11.47 -9.98
N GLU A 836 -13.02 -10.58 -10.63
CA GLU A 836 -13.36 -10.71 -12.05
C GLU A 836 -12.12 -10.63 -12.94
N ALA A 837 -11.22 -9.68 -12.68
CA ALA A 837 -9.94 -9.55 -13.40
C ALA A 837 -9.10 -10.83 -13.27
N GLN A 838 -9.03 -11.40 -12.07
CA GLN A 838 -8.32 -12.64 -11.79
C GLN A 838 -8.93 -13.82 -12.56
N ARG A 839 -10.26 -13.95 -12.58
CA ARG A 839 -10.96 -14.99 -13.34
C ARG A 839 -10.79 -14.85 -14.85
N VAL A 840 -10.72 -13.62 -15.40
CA VAL A 840 -10.39 -13.40 -16.82
C VAL A 840 -8.96 -13.90 -17.13
N LYS A 841 -7.99 -13.66 -16.22
CA LYS A 841 -6.63 -14.20 -16.36
C LYS A 841 -6.64 -15.73 -16.36
N LEU A 842 -7.37 -16.33 -15.42
CA LEU A 842 -7.53 -17.80 -15.32
C LEU A 842 -8.15 -18.39 -16.59
N ALA A 843 -9.24 -17.81 -17.10
CA ALA A 843 -9.88 -18.21 -18.35
C ALA A 843 -8.91 -18.18 -19.55
N THR A 844 -8.05 -17.17 -19.59
CA THR A 844 -7.03 -17.04 -20.65
C THR A 844 -6.06 -18.21 -20.63
N GLU A 845 -5.58 -18.59 -19.45
CA GLU A 845 -4.64 -19.72 -19.32
C GLU A 845 -5.31 -21.06 -19.58
N LEU A 846 -6.56 -21.26 -19.17
CA LEU A 846 -7.37 -22.44 -19.49
C LEU A 846 -7.58 -22.63 -21.00
N SER A 847 -7.63 -21.52 -21.76
CA SER A 847 -7.79 -21.59 -23.22
C SER A 847 -6.53 -22.07 -23.95
N ARG A 848 -5.38 -22.12 -23.28
CA ARG A 848 -4.08 -22.54 -23.84
C ARG A 848 -3.85 -24.03 -23.66
N GLN A 849 -3.01 -24.62 -24.50
CA GLN A 849 -2.54 -25.98 -24.30
C GLN A 849 -1.55 -26.04 -23.14
N SER A 850 -1.80 -26.93 -22.18
CA SER A 850 -0.93 -27.17 -21.06
C SER A 850 0.20 -28.14 -21.46
N THR A 851 1.39 -27.90 -20.94
CA THR A 851 2.56 -28.79 -21.07
C THR A 851 2.60 -29.86 -19.98
N GLY A 852 1.79 -29.72 -18.93
CA GLY A 852 1.84 -30.55 -17.72
C GLY A 852 3.01 -30.25 -16.78
N LYS A 853 3.83 -29.22 -17.08
CA LYS A 853 4.98 -28.78 -16.25
C LYS A 853 4.90 -27.31 -15.85
N THR A 854 3.73 -26.72 -15.95
CA THR A 854 3.52 -25.32 -15.57
C THR A 854 3.15 -25.22 -14.10
N ILE A 855 3.74 -24.25 -13.40
CA ILE A 855 3.31 -23.89 -12.03
C ILE A 855 2.41 -22.65 -12.10
N TYR A 856 1.21 -22.78 -11.55
CA TYR A 856 0.25 -21.69 -11.38
C TYR A 856 0.29 -21.22 -9.93
N VAL A 857 0.47 -19.92 -9.74
CA VAL A 857 0.41 -19.27 -8.44
C VAL A 857 -0.82 -18.38 -8.41
N LEU A 858 -1.71 -18.60 -7.44
CA LEU A 858 -2.94 -17.82 -7.27
C LEU A 858 -2.95 -17.19 -5.87
N ASP A 859 -3.36 -15.93 -5.81
CA ASP A 859 -3.44 -15.19 -4.56
C ASP A 859 -4.91 -14.89 -4.25
N GLU A 860 -5.46 -15.55 -3.20
CA GLU A 860 -6.83 -15.42 -2.71
C GLU A 860 -7.89 -15.44 -3.84
N PRO A 861 -7.95 -16.51 -4.66
CA PRO A 861 -8.83 -16.54 -5.82
C PRO A 861 -10.33 -16.62 -5.50
N THR A 862 -10.70 -16.87 -4.24
CA THR A 862 -12.11 -16.91 -3.79
C THR A 862 -12.68 -15.54 -3.41
N THR A 863 -11.86 -14.50 -3.49
CA THR A 863 -12.27 -13.13 -3.15
C THR A 863 -13.52 -12.70 -3.92
N GLY A 864 -14.56 -12.30 -3.20
CA GLY A 864 -15.83 -11.84 -3.79
C GLY A 864 -16.67 -12.93 -4.46
N LEU A 865 -16.43 -14.21 -4.14
CA LEU A 865 -17.15 -15.32 -4.72
C LEU A 865 -18.20 -15.90 -3.77
N HIS A 866 -19.41 -16.08 -4.31
CA HIS A 866 -20.43 -16.90 -3.69
C HIS A 866 -20.03 -18.39 -3.69
N PHE A 867 -20.55 -19.20 -2.76
CA PHE A 867 -20.26 -20.65 -2.63
C PHE A 867 -20.35 -21.40 -3.95
N ALA A 868 -21.38 -21.13 -4.76
CA ALA A 868 -21.54 -21.77 -6.06
C ALA A 868 -20.43 -21.42 -7.06
N ASP A 869 -19.90 -20.18 -6.99
CA ASP A 869 -18.78 -19.76 -7.83
C ASP A 869 -17.44 -20.33 -7.30
N VAL A 870 -17.29 -20.46 -5.97
CA VAL A 870 -16.17 -21.16 -5.34
C VAL A 870 -16.14 -22.63 -5.79
N HIS A 871 -17.29 -23.30 -5.86
CA HIS A 871 -17.38 -24.68 -6.32
C HIS A 871 -16.85 -24.82 -7.76
N LYS A 872 -17.29 -23.97 -8.68
CA LYS A 872 -16.77 -23.93 -10.06
C LYS A 872 -15.26 -23.65 -10.10
N LEU A 873 -14.76 -22.75 -9.26
CA LEU A 873 -13.34 -22.46 -9.18
C LEU A 873 -12.54 -23.68 -8.73
N VAL A 874 -13.00 -24.40 -7.72
CA VAL A 874 -12.36 -25.64 -7.25
C VAL A 874 -12.29 -26.66 -8.37
N ASP A 875 -13.36 -26.87 -9.12
CA ASP A 875 -13.37 -27.80 -10.28
C ASP A 875 -12.30 -27.42 -11.30
N ILE A 876 -12.11 -26.13 -11.54
CA ILE A 876 -11.09 -25.62 -12.45
C ILE A 876 -9.68 -25.89 -11.92
N LEU A 877 -9.42 -25.61 -10.64
CA LEU A 877 -8.12 -25.86 -10.03
C LEU A 877 -7.78 -27.36 -10.04
N GLN A 878 -8.78 -28.23 -9.80
CA GLN A 878 -8.64 -29.68 -9.90
C GLN A 878 -8.31 -30.11 -11.36
N ARG A 879 -9.01 -29.60 -12.36
CA ARG A 879 -8.75 -29.86 -13.79
C ARG A 879 -7.34 -29.41 -14.20
N LEU A 880 -6.85 -28.26 -13.75
CA LEU A 880 -5.48 -27.81 -14.01
C LEU A 880 -4.45 -28.78 -13.43
N THR A 881 -4.69 -29.27 -12.22
CA THR A 881 -3.80 -30.22 -11.55
C THR A 881 -3.84 -31.58 -12.22
N GLU A 882 -5.01 -32.06 -12.64
CA GLU A 882 -5.19 -33.29 -13.42
C GLU A 882 -4.43 -33.27 -14.75
N GLY A 883 -4.24 -32.09 -15.33
CA GLY A 883 -3.37 -31.89 -16.49
C GLY A 883 -1.88 -32.00 -16.20
N GLY A 884 -1.46 -32.45 -14.99
CA GLY A 884 -0.06 -32.63 -14.58
C GLY A 884 0.60 -31.35 -14.03
N ASN A 885 -0.10 -30.23 -14.01
CA ASN A 885 0.47 -28.94 -13.54
C ASN A 885 0.54 -28.88 -12.02
N THR A 886 1.39 -27.98 -11.56
CA THR A 886 1.48 -27.63 -10.13
C THR A 886 0.61 -26.40 -9.88
N VAL A 887 -0.27 -26.47 -8.88
CA VAL A 887 -1.13 -25.36 -8.50
C VAL A 887 -0.80 -24.98 -7.06
N VAL A 888 -0.37 -23.73 -6.84
CA VAL A 888 -0.08 -23.17 -5.52
C VAL A 888 -1.04 -22.01 -5.28
N VAL A 889 -1.83 -22.10 -4.23
CA VAL A 889 -2.86 -21.12 -3.91
C VAL A 889 -2.65 -20.57 -2.49
N ILE A 890 -2.59 -19.26 -2.34
CA ILE A 890 -2.71 -18.61 -1.03
C ILE A 890 -4.20 -18.51 -0.74
N GLU A 891 -4.69 -19.14 0.33
CA GLU A 891 -6.12 -19.18 0.63
C GLU A 891 -6.44 -19.16 2.13
N HIS A 892 -7.64 -18.63 2.41
CA HIS A 892 -8.27 -18.61 3.72
C HIS A 892 -9.62 -19.35 3.74
N ASN A 893 -10.22 -19.55 2.59
CA ASN A 893 -11.50 -20.22 2.45
C ASN A 893 -11.36 -21.73 2.71
N LEU A 894 -11.97 -22.21 3.78
CA LEU A 894 -11.88 -23.61 4.21
C LEU A 894 -12.51 -24.59 3.20
N GLU A 895 -13.48 -24.14 2.42
CA GLU A 895 -14.08 -24.91 1.35
C GLU A 895 -13.08 -25.25 0.24
N VAL A 896 -12.14 -24.37 -0.05
CA VAL A 896 -11.03 -24.62 -0.98
C VAL A 896 -9.92 -25.43 -0.31
N ILE A 897 -9.54 -25.05 0.91
CA ILE A 897 -8.44 -25.68 1.64
C ILE A 897 -8.70 -27.17 1.85
N LYS A 898 -9.94 -27.59 2.18
CA LYS A 898 -10.29 -29.00 2.35
C LYS A 898 -10.11 -29.84 1.10
N THR A 899 -10.11 -29.21 -0.10
CA THR A 899 -9.95 -29.91 -1.38
C THR A 899 -8.51 -29.99 -1.86
N ALA A 900 -7.55 -29.33 -1.19
CA ALA A 900 -6.14 -29.37 -1.54
C ALA A 900 -5.50 -30.73 -1.30
N ASP A 901 -4.51 -31.10 -2.10
CA ASP A 901 -3.71 -32.30 -1.89
C ASP A 901 -2.68 -32.10 -0.77
N TYR A 902 -2.21 -30.85 -0.62
CA TYR A 902 -1.17 -30.51 0.33
C TYR A 902 -1.38 -29.10 0.90
N ILE A 903 -1.09 -28.92 2.16
CA ILE A 903 -1.17 -27.64 2.87
C ILE A 903 0.21 -27.25 3.41
N ILE A 904 0.55 -25.96 3.32
CA ILE A 904 1.68 -25.33 3.99
C ILE A 904 1.11 -24.25 4.89
N ASP A 905 1.10 -24.50 6.21
CA ASP A 905 0.52 -23.56 7.18
C ASP A 905 1.58 -22.66 7.80
N MET A 906 1.40 -21.35 7.62
CA MET A 906 2.33 -20.31 8.06
C MET A 906 1.82 -19.62 9.32
N GLY A 907 2.73 -19.33 10.25
CA GLY A 907 2.31 -18.71 11.51
C GLY A 907 3.43 -18.62 12.55
N PRO A 908 3.09 -18.85 13.85
CA PRO A 908 1.72 -19.04 14.38
C PRO A 908 0.88 -17.78 14.39
N GLU A 909 1.50 -16.59 14.45
CA GLU A 909 0.85 -15.29 14.54
C GLU A 909 1.16 -14.42 13.30
N GLY A 910 0.62 -13.19 13.25
CA GLY A 910 0.98 -12.19 12.26
C GLY A 910 2.23 -11.37 12.64
N GLY A 911 2.82 -10.67 11.64
CA GLY A 911 3.95 -9.77 11.84
C GLY A 911 5.18 -10.42 12.45
N GLU A 912 5.72 -9.84 13.52
CA GLU A 912 6.93 -10.36 14.20
C GLU A 912 6.71 -11.73 14.87
N GLY A 913 5.48 -12.04 15.26
CA GLY A 913 5.10 -13.34 15.81
C GLY A 913 4.96 -14.45 14.77
N GLY A 914 4.93 -14.08 13.48
CA GLY A 914 4.83 -14.98 12.34
C GLY A 914 6.16 -15.31 11.68
N GLY A 915 6.09 -15.62 10.39
CA GLY A 915 7.27 -15.83 9.54
C GLY A 915 7.92 -17.20 9.70
N THR A 916 7.24 -18.16 10.32
CA THR A 916 7.66 -19.56 10.44
C THR A 916 6.62 -20.48 9.79
N MET A 917 7.02 -21.69 9.46
CA MET A 917 6.12 -22.76 9.04
C MET A 917 5.65 -23.50 10.30
N VAL A 918 4.34 -23.53 10.54
CA VAL A 918 3.74 -24.22 11.68
C VAL A 918 3.70 -25.71 11.39
N THR A 919 3.13 -26.08 10.26
CA THR A 919 3.03 -27.46 9.80
C THR A 919 2.88 -27.53 8.28
N CYS A 920 3.07 -28.72 7.73
CA CYS A 920 2.78 -29.00 6.33
C CYS A 920 2.39 -30.49 6.17
N GLY A 921 1.51 -30.78 5.23
CA GLY A 921 1.02 -32.14 4.99
C GLY A 921 -0.32 -32.15 4.27
N THR A 922 -1.01 -33.27 4.28
CA THR A 922 -2.40 -33.33 3.79
C THR A 922 -3.34 -32.55 4.70
N PRO A 923 -4.53 -32.16 4.24
CA PRO A 923 -5.53 -31.52 5.11
C PRO A 923 -5.83 -32.29 6.39
N GLU A 924 -5.85 -33.62 6.31
CA GLU A 924 -6.09 -34.49 7.44
C GLU A 924 -4.94 -34.46 8.46
N GLU A 925 -3.68 -34.43 7.98
CA GLU A 925 -2.50 -34.30 8.82
C GLU A 925 -2.42 -32.94 9.52
N VAL A 926 -2.73 -31.88 8.81
CA VAL A 926 -2.74 -30.51 9.38
C VAL A 926 -3.85 -30.32 10.41
N ALA A 927 -5.00 -30.96 10.21
CA ALA A 927 -6.15 -30.88 11.14
C ALA A 927 -5.89 -31.46 12.54
N VAL A 928 -4.89 -32.33 12.72
CA VAL A 928 -4.54 -32.88 14.03
C VAL A 928 -3.50 -32.08 14.79
N VAL A 929 -2.86 -31.10 14.15
CA VAL A 929 -1.83 -30.26 14.77
C VAL A 929 -2.48 -29.15 15.62
N GLU A 930 -2.25 -29.18 16.92
CA GLU A 930 -2.89 -28.24 17.86
C GLU A 930 -2.42 -26.78 17.68
N GLU A 931 -1.18 -26.54 17.24
CA GLU A 931 -0.63 -25.22 17.02
C GLU A 931 -1.19 -24.56 15.75
N SER A 932 -1.78 -25.34 14.84
CA SER A 932 -2.36 -24.83 13.59
C SER A 932 -3.77 -24.29 13.83
N TYR A 933 -3.92 -22.97 13.66
CA TYR A 933 -5.25 -22.37 13.63
C TYR A 933 -6.07 -22.88 12.45
N THR A 934 -5.47 -22.96 11.26
CA THR A 934 -6.13 -23.52 10.07
C THR A 934 -6.62 -24.95 10.35
N GLY A 935 -5.78 -25.78 10.96
CA GLY A 935 -6.12 -27.16 11.35
C GLY A 935 -7.33 -27.24 12.28
N LYS A 936 -7.42 -26.35 13.27
CA LYS A 936 -8.55 -26.30 14.22
C LYS A 936 -9.89 -26.09 13.54
N TYR A 937 -9.95 -25.10 12.63
CA TYR A 937 -11.20 -24.79 11.90
C TYR A 937 -11.49 -25.85 10.82
N LEU A 938 -10.46 -26.43 10.19
CA LEU A 938 -10.60 -27.42 9.13
C LEU A 938 -11.24 -28.74 9.61
N LYS A 939 -11.09 -29.09 10.88
CA LYS A 939 -11.70 -30.31 11.49
C LYS A 939 -13.19 -30.42 11.18
N LYS A 940 -13.94 -29.31 11.26
CA LYS A 940 -15.38 -29.27 11.02
C LYS A 940 -15.74 -29.68 9.59
N TYR A 941 -14.88 -29.34 8.64
CA TYR A 941 -15.11 -29.57 7.20
C TYR A 941 -14.69 -30.95 6.73
N LEU A 942 -13.74 -31.58 7.43
CA LEU A 942 -13.26 -32.93 7.12
C LEU A 942 -14.12 -34.02 7.80
N ASN A 943 -14.63 -33.76 9.02
CA ASN A 943 -15.47 -34.64 9.77
C ASN A 943 -16.76 -33.94 10.21
N PRO A 944 -17.80 -33.90 9.38
CA PRO A 944 -19.05 -33.19 9.68
C PRO A 944 -19.84 -33.75 10.87
N ASP A 945 -19.53 -34.95 11.35
CA ASP A 945 -20.20 -35.59 12.49
C ASP A 945 -19.64 -35.16 13.86
N LEU A 946 -18.61 -34.31 13.92
CA LEU A 946 -18.12 -33.79 15.20
C LEU A 946 -19.04 -32.69 15.74
N PRO A 947 -19.47 -32.77 17.03
CA PRO A 947 -20.33 -31.74 17.60
C PRO A 947 -19.69 -30.37 17.51
N GLN A 948 -20.47 -29.38 17.05
CA GLN A 948 -20.06 -27.99 17.03
C GLN A 948 -19.65 -27.55 18.45
N ALA A 949 -18.39 -27.27 18.65
CA ALA A 949 -17.93 -26.58 19.85
C ALA A 949 -18.49 -25.14 19.80
N ARG A 950 -19.43 -24.86 20.71
CA ARG A 950 -20.01 -23.53 20.91
C ARG A 950 -18.98 -22.57 21.48
#